data_f62b12de1e3cc11e5b9137dab8bdef12
#
_entry.id   f62b12de1e3cc11e5b9137dab8bdef12
#
_cell.length_a   1.000
_cell.length_b   1.000
_cell.length_c   1.000
_cell.angle_alpha   90.00
_cell.angle_beta   90.00
_cell.angle_gamma   90.00
#
_symmetry.space_group_name_H-M   'P 1'
#
loop_
_entity.id
_entity.type
_entity.pdbx_description
1 polymer ?
#
loop_
_entity_poly.entity_id
_entity_poly.type
_entity_poly.pdbx_seq_one_letter_code
_entity_poly.pdbx_strand_id
1 'polypeptide(L)'
;MSTNSVDAINALNNFSAQADNGIITVTIDQADRKMNVIGDGFNDAFAALTDAFVNDQDAKGLILTSGKSTFVVGADIDQLATIETAEQAFDLVEDLKASLRKLETSGKPVVAAITGTALGGGLELALACHYRIAIDSPKTKLGLPEVKLGLLPGGGGTQRLPRLVGIQKALELMTQGKELRPQQALEIGLIDDVAHDNDELISKAKAWINENPKAQQPWDKKGFKIPGGGSKHPQVVKVFSIAPAMANQKSHGNYPAITHILSSVFEGCLTDIDNGLKIESRFFVACALSDVSKNMINTLWTQLNSIKKGQSRPEGYERSKVSKVGILGAGMMGAGIAYVSAKAGMEVVLLDTAIEGAEKGKNYSTKLLDKAINCGRSTEEKKQALLDLIKTTTSYDDLEGCDLIIEAVFEDVDIKAECTRNSEAVIPDTAVYASNTSTLPITELAKASKRPSQFIGLHFFSPVDKMPLVEIIVGEETDDATLAKGFDYVGQIGKTPIVVNDSRGFYTSRVFGTYVSEGIAMLSEGIHPRSIEVAGMKSGMPMPPLALQDEVSLSLSLHVMQQTKRALEAEGKTFTAHPAMLVVEKMVKELGREGKKVAKGFYDYPEKGEKHLWPELTELYPTTDAQPSQQDLVDRLLYVQANETAKCFEENVVRTVADANIGSIFGWGFAPNQGGTLQFINSVDLLQKS
;
A
#
# COMPACT_ATOMS: atom_id res chain seq x y z
N MET A 1 41.34 -2.20 -30.02
CA MET A 1 40.02 -1.87 -30.63
C MET A 1 39.05 -2.95 -30.18
N SER A 2 38.25 -2.67 -29.17
CA SER A 2 37.25 -3.65 -28.63
C SER A 2 35.95 -3.60 -29.42
N THR A 3 36.00 -3.72 -30.73
CA THR A 3 34.84 -3.65 -31.61
C THR A 3 33.88 -4.84 -31.43
N ASN A 4 34.35 -5.95 -30.91
CA ASN A 4 33.56 -7.18 -30.87
C ASN A 4 32.53 -7.25 -29.72
N SER A 5 32.86 -6.79 -28.52
CA SER A 5 31.94 -6.85 -27.37
C SER A 5 30.86 -5.76 -27.45
N VAL A 6 31.23 -4.55 -27.86
CA VAL A 6 30.28 -3.43 -28.07
C VAL A 6 29.25 -3.78 -29.15
N ASP A 7 29.71 -4.34 -30.29
CA ASP A 7 28.82 -4.75 -31.38
C ASP A 7 27.90 -5.89 -30.95
N ALA A 8 28.44 -6.88 -30.21
CA ALA A 8 27.65 -7.98 -29.66
C ALA A 8 26.58 -7.49 -28.67
N ILE A 9 26.90 -6.53 -27.80
CA ILE A 9 25.94 -5.96 -26.85
C ILE A 9 24.89 -5.12 -27.58
N ASN A 10 25.29 -4.33 -28.60
CA ASN A 10 24.36 -3.51 -29.39
C ASN A 10 23.39 -4.36 -30.26
N ALA A 11 23.72 -5.62 -30.50
CA ALA A 11 22.81 -6.55 -31.15
C ALA A 11 21.75 -7.14 -30.22
N LEU A 12 21.90 -6.96 -28.90
CA LEU A 12 20.93 -7.42 -27.92
C LEU A 12 19.76 -6.46 -27.76
N ASN A 13 18.57 -6.99 -27.60
CA ASN A 13 17.40 -6.16 -27.30
C ASN A 13 17.57 -5.47 -25.93
N ASN A 14 17.10 -4.23 -25.84
CA ASN A 14 17.05 -3.44 -24.61
C ASN A 14 18.40 -2.98 -24.05
N PHE A 15 19.50 -3.22 -24.73
CA PHE A 15 20.82 -2.76 -24.35
C PHE A 15 21.49 -1.98 -25.50
N SER A 16 22.22 -0.93 -25.11
CA SER A 16 23.14 -0.26 -26.02
C SER A 16 24.49 -0.03 -25.32
N ALA A 17 25.59 -0.12 -26.05
CA ALA A 17 26.92 -0.03 -25.49
C ALA A 17 27.78 0.96 -26.25
N GLN A 18 28.65 1.65 -25.52
CA GLN A 18 29.70 2.51 -26.04
C GLN A 18 31.01 2.22 -25.29
N ALA A 19 32.12 2.24 -25.98
CA ALA A 19 33.44 2.08 -25.37
C ALA A 19 34.24 3.39 -25.42
N ASP A 20 34.86 3.72 -24.30
CA ASP A 20 35.78 4.84 -24.18
C ASP A 20 37.01 4.40 -23.38
N ASN A 21 38.20 4.43 -24.02
CA ASN A 21 39.47 4.02 -23.43
C ASN A 21 39.47 2.61 -22.75
N GLY A 22 38.67 1.68 -23.31
CA GLY A 22 38.52 0.32 -22.80
C GLY A 22 37.44 0.19 -21.70
N ILE A 23 36.78 1.26 -21.30
CA ILE A 23 35.63 1.21 -20.39
C ILE A 23 34.34 1.12 -21.25
N ILE A 24 33.54 0.08 -21.05
CA ILE A 24 32.30 -0.14 -21.74
C ILE A 24 31.16 0.43 -20.88
N THR A 25 30.42 1.39 -21.41
CA THR A 25 29.19 1.89 -20.80
C THR A 25 28.00 1.23 -21.46
N VAL A 26 27.22 0.46 -20.71
CA VAL A 26 26.02 -0.19 -21.17
C VAL A 26 24.80 0.55 -20.61
N THR A 27 23.93 0.97 -21.52
CA THR A 27 22.66 1.61 -21.21
C THR A 27 21.53 0.61 -21.36
N ILE A 28 20.77 0.40 -20.30
CA ILE A 28 19.55 -0.42 -20.27
C ILE A 28 18.40 0.49 -20.71
N ASP A 29 17.71 0.15 -21.81
CA ASP A 29 16.58 0.94 -22.33
C ASP A 29 15.55 0.06 -23.04
N GLN A 30 14.51 -0.34 -22.33
CA GLN A 30 13.39 -1.12 -22.86
C GLN A 30 12.40 -0.18 -23.58
N ALA A 31 12.44 -0.14 -24.92
CA ALA A 31 11.70 0.80 -25.75
C ALA A 31 10.18 0.82 -25.46
N ASP A 32 9.58 -0.35 -25.23
CA ASP A 32 8.14 -0.51 -25.07
C ASP A 32 7.64 -0.26 -23.63
N ARG A 33 8.54 0.11 -22.71
CA ARG A 33 8.23 0.30 -21.28
C ARG A 33 8.62 1.68 -20.80
N LYS A 34 7.84 2.26 -19.92
CA LYS A 34 8.18 3.53 -19.25
C LYS A 34 9.36 3.39 -18.28
N MET A 35 9.59 2.20 -17.75
CA MET A 35 10.63 1.86 -16.77
C MET A 35 11.27 0.53 -17.17
N ASN A 36 12.57 0.37 -16.87
CA ASN A 36 13.23 -0.89 -17.07
C ASN A 36 12.87 -1.88 -15.95
N VAL A 37 12.59 -3.13 -16.34
CA VAL A 37 12.29 -4.26 -15.44
C VAL A 37 13.06 -5.50 -15.88
N ILE A 38 13.27 -6.43 -14.96
CA ILE A 38 13.81 -7.76 -15.25
C ILE A 38 12.64 -8.66 -15.59
N GLY A 39 12.45 -8.93 -16.88
CA GLY A 39 11.32 -9.70 -17.40
C GLY A 39 11.76 -10.64 -18.53
N ASP A 40 10.81 -11.07 -19.37
CA ASP A 40 11.05 -12.01 -20.45
C ASP A 40 12.22 -11.58 -21.34
N GLY A 41 13.14 -12.53 -21.57
CA GLY A 41 14.34 -12.35 -22.38
C GLY A 41 15.43 -11.47 -21.74
N PHE A 42 15.18 -10.86 -20.58
CA PHE A 42 16.19 -10.04 -19.91
C PHE A 42 17.35 -10.91 -19.43
N ASN A 43 17.08 -12.04 -18.78
CA ASN A 43 18.13 -12.92 -18.24
C ASN A 43 19.04 -13.43 -19.36
N ASP A 44 18.49 -13.88 -20.49
CA ASP A 44 19.25 -14.36 -21.64
C ASP A 44 20.13 -13.27 -22.26
N ALA A 45 19.54 -12.09 -22.46
CA ALA A 45 20.26 -10.95 -23.01
C ALA A 45 21.35 -10.45 -22.04
N PHE A 46 21.08 -10.45 -20.74
CA PHE A 46 22.04 -10.07 -19.71
C PHE A 46 23.18 -11.10 -19.56
N ALA A 47 22.90 -12.38 -19.73
CA ALA A 47 23.91 -13.45 -19.79
C ALA A 47 24.81 -13.27 -21.01
N ALA A 48 24.25 -13.00 -22.19
CA ALA A 48 25.00 -12.74 -23.42
C ALA A 48 25.89 -11.48 -23.29
N LEU A 49 25.34 -10.39 -22.69
CA LEU A 49 26.10 -9.18 -22.37
C LEU A 49 27.28 -9.49 -21.44
N THR A 50 26.99 -10.25 -20.37
CA THR A 50 28.02 -10.66 -19.39
C THR A 50 29.13 -11.43 -20.07
N ASP A 51 28.78 -12.39 -20.93
CA ASP A 51 29.74 -13.20 -21.69
C ASP A 51 30.58 -12.35 -22.65
N ALA A 52 29.97 -11.44 -23.38
CA ALA A 52 30.67 -10.53 -24.26
C ALA A 52 31.68 -9.64 -23.50
N PHE A 53 31.27 -9.09 -22.36
CA PHE A 53 32.17 -8.27 -21.53
C PHE A 53 33.31 -9.06 -20.89
N VAL A 54 33.00 -10.21 -20.28
CA VAL A 54 34.00 -11.01 -19.55
C VAL A 54 35.08 -11.55 -20.48
N ASN A 55 34.70 -11.98 -21.69
CA ASN A 55 35.62 -12.54 -22.69
C ASN A 55 36.43 -11.48 -23.48
N ASP A 56 36.04 -10.21 -23.43
CA ASP A 56 36.76 -9.13 -24.13
C ASP A 56 38.05 -8.77 -23.39
N GLN A 57 39.20 -9.10 -23.95
CA GLN A 57 40.50 -8.87 -23.34
C GLN A 57 40.88 -7.37 -23.30
N ASP A 58 40.31 -6.52 -24.15
CA ASP A 58 40.52 -5.09 -24.21
C ASP A 58 39.64 -4.30 -23.24
N ALA A 59 38.58 -4.92 -22.73
CA ALA A 59 37.68 -4.30 -21.77
C ALA A 59 38.32 -4.19 -20.39
N LYS A 60 38.52 -2.95 -19.91
CA LYS A 60 39.08 -2.63 -18.62
C LYS A 60 38.04 -2.55 -17.50
N GLY A 61 36.78 -2.29 -17.83
CA GLY A 61 35.69 -2.18 -16.88
C GLY A 61 34.36 -1.94 -17.55
N LEU A 62 33.27 -2.10 -16.77
CA LEU A 62 31.89 -1.98 -17.21
C LEU A 62 31.16 -0.96 -16.34
N ILE A 63 30.39 -0.08 -17.00
CA ILE A 63 29.39 0.78 -16.35
C ILE A 63 28.02 0.32 -16.80
N LEU A 64 27.16 -0.01 -15.85
CA LEU A 64 25.74 -0.28 -16.10
C LEU A 64 24.92 0.96 -15.75
N THR A 65 24.16 1.49 -16.70
CA THR A 65 23.32 2.67 -16.52
C THR A 65 21.96 2.49 -17.19
N SER A 66 21.09 3.49 -17.13
CA SER A 66 19.76 3.45 -17.74
C SER A 66 19.53 4.66 -18.67
N GLY A 67 18.83 4.41 -19.78
CA GLY A 67 18.34 5.45 -20.67
C GLY A 67 17.07 6.14 -20.17
N LYS A 68 16.53 5.72 -19.02
CA LYS A 68 15.28 6.23 -18.45
C LYS A 68 15.53 7.05 -17.18
N SER A 69 14.51 7.74 -16.69
CA SER A 69 14.53 8.49 -15.44
C SER A 69 14.59 7.60 -14.18
N THR A 70 14.48 6.28 -14.34
CA THR A 70 14.71 5.27 -13.31
C THR A 70 15.83 4.34 -13.75
N PHE A 71 16.49 3.66 -12.81
CA PHE A 71 17.49 2.64 -13.14
C PHE A 71 16.78 1.36 -13.61
N VAL A 72 16.54 0.40 -12.71
CA VAL A 72 15.71 -0.79 -12.93
C VAL A 72 14.79 -0.93 -11.72
N VAL A 73 13.48 -1.13 -11.96
CA VAL A 73 12.49 -1.06 -10.87
C VAL A 73 11.98 -2.46 -10.44
N GLY A 74 12.83 -3.46 -10.57
CA GLY A 74 12.57 -4.81 -10.08
C GLY A 74 12.27 -5.81 -11.18
N ALA A 75 11.80 -6.98 -10.76
CA ALA A 75 11.32 -8.01 -11.68
C ALA A 75 9.97 -7.61 -12.29
N ASP A 76 9.65 -8.19 -13.43
CA ASP A 76 8.31 -8.10 -14.01
C ASP A 76 7.34 -8.94 -13.17
N ILE A 77 6.48 -8.23 -12.42
CA ILE A 77 5.55 -8.87 -11.49
C ILE A 77 4.49 -9.68 -12.25
N ASP A 78 4.13 -9.27 -13.47
CA ASP A 78 3.18 -10.01 -14.30
C ASP A 78 3.78 -11.36 -14.71
N GLN A 79 5.10 -11.45 -14.99
CA GLN A 79 5.80 -12.71 -15.21
C GLN A 79 5.88 -13.55 -13.93
N LEU A 80 6.17 -12.93 -12.78
CA LEU A 80 6.19 -13.65 -11.49
C LEU A 80 4.84 -14.26 -11.16
N ALA A 81 3.74 -13.63 -11.57
CA ALA A 81 2.38 -14.14 -11.38
C ALA A 81 2.10 -15.43 -12.15
N THR A 82 2.87 -15.73 -13.21
CA THR A 82 2.69 -16.95 -14.04
C THR A 82 3.48 -18.16 -13.55
N ILE A 83 4.24 -18.03 -12.46
CA ILE A 83 5.04 -19.13 -11.90
C ILE A 83 4.11 -20.15 -11.25
N GLU A 84 4.15 -21.39 -11.75
CA GLU A 84 3.33 -22.51 -11.25
C GLU A 84 4.14 -23.61 -10.58
N THR A 85 5.43 -23.76 -10.93
CA THR A 85 6.26 -24.85 -10.44
C THR A 85 7.52 -24.37 -9.71
N ALA A 86 8.04 -25.23 -8.84
CA ALA A 86 9.27 -24.95 -8.10
C ALA A 86 10.48 -24.81 -9.03
N GLU A 87 10.51 -25.57 -10.10
CA GLU A 87 11.57 -25.55 -11.12
C GLU A 87 11.58 -24.18 -11.82
N GLN A 88 10.43 -23.71 -12.32
CA GLN A 88 10.31 -22.40 -12.95
C GLN A 88 10.78 -21.26 -12.02
N ALA A 89 10.35 -21.29 -10.75
CA ALA A 89 10.76 -20.28 -9.78
C ALA A 89 12.26 -20.32 -9.47
N PHE A 90 12.82 -21.53 -9.39
CA PHE A 90 14.24 -21.74 -9.07
C PHE A 90 15.12 -21.30 -10.24
N ASP A 91 14.84 -21.76 -11.45
CA ASP A 91 15.65 -21.47 -12.64
C ASP A 91 15.64 -19.97 -12.95
N LEU A 92 14.48 -19.31 -12.86
CA LEU A 92 14.35 -17.87 -13.10
C LEU A 92 15.35 -17.04 -12.26
N VAL A 93 15.51 -17.36 -10.98
CA VAL A 93 16.40 -16.60 -10.09
C VAL A 93 17.85 -17.07 -10.15
N GLU A 94 18.09 -18.36 -10.45
CA GLU A 94 19.45 -18.88 -10.61
C GLU A 94 20.12 -18.36 -11.89
N ASP A 95 19.40 -18.25 -13.01
CA ASP A 95 19.93 -17.71 -14.27
C ASP A 95 20.42 -16.26 -14.11
N LEU A 96 19.61 -15.43 -13.46
CA LEU A 96 20.02 -14.07 -13.13
C LEU A 96 21.27 -14.05 -12.22
N LYS A 97 21.23 -14.84 -11.14
CA LYS A 97 22.33 -14.88 -10.17
C LYS A 97 23.64 -15.43 -10.75
N ALA A 98 23.55 -16.40 -11.67
CA ALA A 98 24.73 -16.90 -12.37
C ALA A 98 25.41 -15.79 -13.17
N SER A 99 24.64 -14.99 -13.91
CA SER A 99 25.17 -13.84 -14.67
C SER A 99 25.75 -12.76 -13.77
N LEU A 100 25.05 -12.42 -12.69
CA LEU A 100 25.53 -11.45 -11.69
C LEU A 100 26.84 -11.94 -11.04
N ARG A 101 26.91 -13.21 -10.68
CA ARG A 101 28.09 -13.81 -10.05
C ARG A 101 29.27 -13.86 -11.00
N LYS A 102 29.06 -14.11 -12.28
CA LYS A 102 30.07 -14.07 -13.32
C LYS A 102 30.67 -12.66 -13.49
N LEU A 103 29.84 -11.61 -13.42
CA LEU A 103 30.33 -10.22 -13.39
C LEU A 103 31.18 -9.92 -12.15
N GLU A 104 30.71 -10.30 -10.96
CA GLU A 104 31.41 -10.08 -9.68
C GLU A 104 32.80 -10.71 -9.66
N THR A 105 32.96 -11.87 -10.29
CA THR A 105 34.21 -12.65 -10.28
C THR A 105 35.04 -12.52 -11.54
N SER A 106 34.63 -11.64 -12.47
CA SER A 106 35.32 -11.43 -13.75
C SER A 106 36.77 -10.92 -13.62
N GLY A 107 37.12 -10.38 -12.46
CA GLY A 107 38.41 -9.70 -12.22
C GLY A 107 38.50 -8.30 -12.83
N LYS A 108 37.41 -7.81 -13.44
CA LYS A 108 37.29 -6.47 -14.02
C LYS A 108 36.32 -5.63 -13.19
N PRO A 109 36.58 -4.34 -12.98
CA PRO A 109 35.65 -3.46 -12.25
C PRO A 109 34.31 -3.28 -12.98
N VAL A 110 33.21 -3.37 -12.22
CA VAL A 110 31.84 -3.13 -12.68
C VAL A 110 31.20 -2.08 -11.78
N VAL A 111 30.64 -1.04 -12.36
CA VAL A 111 30.02 0.08 -11.64
C VAL A 111 28.53 0.17 -12.01
N ALA A 112 27.66 0.27 -11.01
CA ALA A 112 26.26 0.65 -11.20
C ALA A 112 26.14 2.18 -11.13
N ALA A 113 25.86 2.81 -12.26
CA ALA A 113 25.58 4.23 -12.41
C ALA A 113 24.05 4.42 -12.38
N ILE A 114 23.51 4.65 -11.18
CA ILE A 114 22.09 4.62 -10.88
C ILE A 114 21.47 5.97 -11.18
N THR A 115 20.79 6.09 -12.33
CA THR A 115 20.17 7.33 -12.83
C THR A 115 18.94 7.77 -12.05
N GLY A 116 18.34 6.88 -11.28
CA GLY A 116 17.11 7.13 -10.53
C GLY A 116 16.72 5.93 -9.67
N THR A 117 15.42 5.72 -9.48
CA THR A 117 14.91 4.65 -8.63
C THR A 117 15.40 3.26 -9.05
N ALA A 118 15.96 2.50 -8.08
CA ALA A 118 16.38 1.10 -8.21
C ALA A 118 15.72 0.28 -7.09
N LEU A 119 14.80 -0.59 -7.45
CA LEU A 119 14.02 -1.40 -6.49
C LEU A 119 14.13 -2.88 -6.82
N GLY A 120 14.00 -3.74 -5.79
CA GLY A 120 13.99 -5.18 -5.96
C GLY A 120 15.17 -5.69 -6.77
N GLY A 121 14.92 -6.54 -7.76
CA GLY A 121 15.93 -7.07 -8.68
C GLY A 121 16.84 -6.01 -9.29
N GLY A 122 16.35 -4.76 -9.49
CA GLY A 122 17.17 -3.66 -9.98
C GLY A 122 18.21 -3.18 -8.96
N LEU A 123 17.88 -3.19 -7.68
CA LEU A 123 18.86 -2.95 -6.63
C LEU A 123 19.79 -4.16 -6.46
N GLU A 124 19.30 -5.39 -6.63
CA GLU A 124 20.11 -6.60 -6.57
C GLU A 124 21.17 -6.64 -7.67
N LEU A 125 20.81 -6.16 -8.89
CA LEU A 125 21.77 -5.94 -9.97
C LEU A 125 22.86 -4.93 -9.55
N ALA A 126 22.48 -3.82 -8.94
CA ALA A 126 23.43 -2.84 -8.44
C ALA A 126 24.31 -3.39 -7.30
N LEU A 127 23.76 -4.22 -6.41
CA LEU A 127 24.50 -4.87 -5.31
C LEU A 127 25.58 -5.85 -5.83
N ALA A 128 25.38 -6.43 -7.01
CA ALA A 128 26.36 -7.29 -7.67
C ALA A 128 27.50 -6.49 -8.34
N CYS A 129 27.36 -5.18 -8.54
CA CYS A 129 28.42 -4.33 -9.04
C CYS A 129 29.43 -4.00 -7.91
N HIS A 130 30.69 -3.79 -8.27
CA HIS A 130 31.75 -3.49 -7.32
C HIS A 130 31.61 -2.10 -6.68
N TYR A 131 31.00 -1.15 -7.40
CA TYR A 131 30.79 0.22 -6.95
C TYR A 131 29.42 0.73 -7.39
N ARG A 132 28.75 1.51 -6.57
CA ARG A 132 27.38 2.00 -6.77
C ARG A 132 27.36 3.50 -6.58
N ILE A 133 27.00 4.25 -7.62
CA ILE A 133 26.82 5.70 -7.56
C ILE A 133 25.38 5.99 -7.93
N ALA A 134 24.70 6.88 -7.21
CA ALA A 134 23.31 7.24 -7.50
C ALA A 134 23.13 8.76 -7.67
N ILE A 135 22.22 9.18 -8.56
CA ILE A 135 21.82 10.58 -8.66
C ILE A 135 21.09 10.99 -7.39
N ASP A 136 21.58 12.05 -6.73
CA ASP A 136 20.97 12.62 -5.54
C ASP A 136 19.71 13.42 -5.90
N SER A 137 18.59 12.73 -5.95
CA SER A 137 17.29 13.29 -6.25
C SER A 137 16.25 12.87 -5.20
N PRO A 138 15.34 13.76 -4.79
CA PRO A 138 14.25 13.40 -3.89
C PRO A 138 13.28 12.37 -4.49
N LYS A 139 13.33 12.14 -5.80
CA LYS A 139 12.53 11.13 -6.51
C LYS A 139 13.21 9.76 -6.53
N THR A 140 14.53 9.70 -6.35
CA THR A 140 15.30 8.45 -6.35
C THR A 140 15.03 7.66 -5.09
N LYS A 141 14.72 6.38 -5.25
CA LYS A 141 14.45 5.43 -4.19
C LYS A 141 15.26 4.16 -4.41
N LEU A 142 15.86 3.67 -3.34
CA LEU A 142 16.69 2.45 -3.32
C LEU A 142 16.13 1.50 -2.26
N GLY A 143 15.80 0.25 -2.62
CA GLY A 143 15.21 -0.68 -1.66
C GLY A 143 14.88 -2.06 -2.23
N LEU A 144 14.57 -2.98 -1.32
CA LEU A 144 14.12 -4.35 -1.61
C LEU A 144 12.69 -4.53 -1.06
N PRO A 145 11.64 -4.13 -1.81
CA PRO A 145 10.27 -4.09 -1.33
C PRO A 145 9.48 -5.39 -1.52
N GLU A 146 10.10 -6.49 -1.91
CA GLU A 146 9.48 -7.76 -2.30
C GLU A 146 8.51 -8.30 -1.24
N VAL A 147 8.80 -8.08 0.04
CA VAL A 147 7.94 -8.49 1.16
C VAL A 147 6.54 -7.89 1.10
N LYS A 148 6.36 -6.73 0.43
CA LYS A 148 5.06 -6.08 0.22
C LYS A 148 4.15 -6.88 -0.72
N LEU A 149 4.70 -7.83 -1.47
CA LEU A 149 3.99 -8.76 -2.35
C LEU A 149 4.10 -10.23 -1.88
N GLY A 150 4.49 -10.44 -0.62
CA GLY A 150 4.64 -11.79 -0.08
C GLY A 150 5.87 -12.55 -0.60
N LEU A 151 6.81 -11.86 -1.24
CA LEU A 151 8.06 -12.40 -1.77
C LEU A 151 9.25 -12.02 -0.90
N LEU A 152 10.42 -12.60 -1.20
CA LEU A 152 11.71 -12.15 -0.73
C LEU A 152 12.61 -11.77 -1.92
N PRO A 153 13.69 -10.98 -1.71
CA PRO A 153 14.67 -10.69 -2.75
C PRO A 153 15.31 -11.99 -3.28
N GLY A 154 15.15 -12.27 -4.57
CA GLY A 154 15.58 -13.52 -5.20
C GLY A 154 16.84 -13.41 -6.06
N GLY A 155 17.31 -12.20 -6.38
CA GLY A 155 18.50 -11.94 -7.19
C GLY A 155 19.81 -11.82 -6.38
N GLY A 156 19.81 -12.27 -5.13
CA GLY A 156 20.97 -12.23 -4.24
C GLY A 156 20.90 -11.18 -3.13
N GLY A 157 19.79 -10.49 -3.00
CA GLY A 157 19.61 -9.38 -2.05
C GLY A 157 19.71 -9.83 -0.60
N THR A 158 19.16 -11.00 -0.22
CA THR A 158 19.25 -11.53 1.14
C THR A 158 20.69 -11.95 1.50
N GLN A 159 21.57 -12.03 0.51
CA GLN A 159 22.95 -12.44 0.70
C GLN A 159 23.95 -11.28 0.58
N ARG A 160 23.77 -10.42 -0.44
CA ARG A 160 24.68 -9.28 -0.68
C ARG A 160 24.45 -8.14 0.30
N LEU A 161 23.18 -7.79 0.56
CA LEU A 161 22.85 -6.68 1.45
C LEU A 161 23.40 -6.87 2.88
N PRO A 162 23.20 -8.04 3.56
CA PRO A 162 23.77 -8.27 4.89
C PRO A 162 25.31 -8.22 4.91
N ARG A 163 25.95 -8.67 3.81
CA ARG A 163 27.41 -8.64 3.69
C ARG A 163 27.97 -7.24 3.44
N LEU A 164 27.10 -6.32 3.00
CA LEU A 164 27.49 -4.93 2.74
C LEU A 164 27.21 -4.02 3.96
N VAL A 165 25.98 -4.03 4.48
CA VAL A 165 25.52 -3.08 5.52
C VAL A 165 25.36 -3.73 6.91
N GLY A 166 25.66 -5.01 7.04
CA GLY A 166 25.44 -5.79 8.27
C GLY A 166 24.04 -6.39 8.38
N ILE A 167 23.94 -7.51 9.12
CA ILE A 167 22.72 -8.33 9.20
C ILE A 167 21.54 -7.55 9.77
N GLN A 168 21.72 -6.84 10.88
CA GLN A 168 20.61 -6.15 11.54
C GLN A 168 19.95 -5.10 10.64
N LYS A 169 20.78 -4.27 9.97
CA LYS A 169 20.27 -3.23 9.07
C LYS A 169 19.61 -3.82 7.82
N ALA A 170 20.21 -4.88 7.26
CA ALA A 170 19.65 -5.59 6.12
C ALA A 170 18.27 -6.19 6.43
N LEU A 171 18.10 -6.85 7.59
CA LEU A 171 16.83 -7.39 8.04
C LEU A 171 15.79 -6.28 8.20
N GLU A 172 16.15 -5.14 8.81
CA GLU A 172 15.24 -4.00 8.95
C GLU A 172 14.72 -3.52 7.59
N LEU A 173 15.60 -3.41 6.58
CA LEU A 173 15.24 -2.94 5.26
C LEU A 173 14.34 -3.94 4.51
N MET A 174 14.71 -5.22 4.48
CA MET A 174 14.01 -6.24 3.71
C MET A 174 12.68 -6.67 4.35
N THR A 175 12.62 -6.87 5.68
CA THR A 175 11.38 -7.32 6.34
C THR A 175 10.29 -6.26 6.40
N GLN A 176 10.65 -4.98 6.19
CA GLN A 176 9.70 -3.87 6.13
C GLN A 176 9.54 -3.31 4.70
N GLY A 177 10.32 -3.79 3.74
CA GLY A 177 10.32 -3.27 2.37
C GLY A 177 10.62 -1.77 2.32
N LYS A 178 11.58 -1.30 3.15
CA LYS A 178 11.93 0.12 3.23
C LYS A 178 12.65 0.59 1.97
N GLU A 179 12.32 1.80 1.56
CA GLU A 179 12.95 2.52 0.46
C GLU A 179 13.74 3.70 1.04
N LEU A 180 15.00 3.82 0.65
CA LEU A 180 15.90 4.87 1.09
C LEU A 180 16.13 5.91 0.00
N ARG A 181 16.35 7.16 0.38
CA ARG A 181 16.89 8.18 -0.50
C ARG A 181 18.41 8.02 -0.65
N PRO A 182 19.04 8.56 -1.71
CA PRO A 182 20.46 8.37 -1.97
C PRO A 182 21.36 8.74 -0.78
N GLN A 183 21.13 9.87 -0.11
CA GLN A 183 21.90 10.26 1.08
C GLN A 183 21.79 9.26 2.23
N GLN A 184 20.57 8.75 2.49
CA GLN A 184 20.34 7.74 3.52
C GLN A 184 21.03 6.41 3.16
N ALA A 185 21.02 6.06 1.87
CA ALA A 185 21.70 4.87 1.37
C ALA A 185 23.23 4.99 1.47
N LEU A 186 23.77 6.18 1.21
CA LEU A 186 25.19 6.48 1.39
C LEU A 186 25.62 6.38 2.86
N GLU A 187 24.84 6.98 3.78
CA GLU A 187 25.13 6.94 5.22
C GLU A 187 25.26 5.53 5.79
N ILE A 188 24.49 4.58 5.27
CA ILE A 188 24.55 3.17 5.73
C ILE A 188 25.49 2.29 4.90
N GLY A 189 26.13 2.83 3.87
CA GLY A 189 27.02 2.09 2.97
C GLY A 189 26.30 1.17 1.98
N LEU A 190 25.02 1.43 1.68
CA LEU A 190 24.28 0.71 0.62
C LEU A 190 24.78 1.12 -0.77
N ILE A 191 25.11 2.40 -0.95
CA ILE A 191 25.81 2.94 -2.11
C ILE A 191 27.12 3.59 -1.67
N ASP A 192 28.02 3.81 -2.61
CA ASP A 192 29.38 4.23 -2.34
C ASP A 192 29.57 5.74 -2.59
N ASP A 193 28.75 6.36 -3.47
CA ASP A 193 28.82 7.78 -3.79
C ASP A 193 27.48 8.29 -4.34
N VAL A 194 27.36 9.61 -4.48
CA VAL A 194 26.23 10.30 -5.12
C VAL A 194 26.73 11.26 -6.20
N ALA A 195 25.88 11.55 -7.18
CA ALA A 195 26.14 12.51 -8.25
C ALA A 195 24.95 13.47 -8.41
N HIS A 196 25.18 14.67 -8.90
CA HIS A 196 24.13 15.68 -9.12
C HIS A 196 23.41 15.48 -10.45
N ASP A 197 24.10 14.97 -11.47
CA ASP A 197 23.57 14.74 -12.81
C ASP A 197 24.21 13.52 -13.48
N ASN A 198 23.78 13.21 -14.71
CA ASN A 198 24.29 12.05 -15.47
C ASN A 198 25.76 12.21 -15.89
N ASP A 199 26.23 13.42 -16.19
CA ASP A 199 27.60 13.65 -16.62
C ASP A 199 28.58 13.41 -15.48
N GLU A 200 28.26 13.93 -14.29
CA GLU A 200 29.01 13.65 -13.06
C GLU A 200 28.98 12.15 -12.70
N LEU A 201 27.78 11.53 -12.83
CA LEU A 201 27.58 10.11 -12.54
C LEU A 201 28.53 9.22 -13.37
N ILE A 202 28.56 9.43 -14.69
CA ILE A 202 29.43 8.67 -15.61
C ILE A 202 30.91 9.03 -15.42
N SER A 203 31.23 10.30 -15.17
CA SER A 203 32.60 10.73 -14.91
C SER A 203 33.19 10.08 -13.67
N LYS A 204 32.45 10.06 -12.56
CA LYS A 204 32.84 9.38 -11.31
C LYS A 204 32.99 7.88 -11.51
N ALA A 205 32.07 7.24 -12.25
CA ALA A 205 32.16 5.82 -12.56
C ALA A 205 33.43 5.46 -13.34
N LYS A 206 33.78 6.25 -14.37
CA LYS A 206 35.04 6.08 -15.13
C LYS A 206 36.27 6.30 -14.29
N ALA A 207 36.26 7.34 -13.45
CA ALA A 207 37.38 7.64 -12.55
C ALA A 207 37.66 6.46 -11.61
N TRP A 208 36.57 5.94 -10.96
CA TRP A 208 36.68 4.81 -10.04
C TRP A 208 37.20 3.55 -10.73
N ILE A 209 36.77 3.22 -11.95
CA ILE A 209 37.26 2.08 -12.73
C ILE A 209 38.76 2.21 -12.99
N ASN A 210 39.24 3.39 -13.38
CA ASN A 210 40.67 3.62 -13.65
C ASN A 210 41.54 3.50 -12.40
N GLU A 211 41.00 3.88 -11.24
CA GLU A 211 41.71 3.78 -9.95
C GLU A 211 41.69 2.35 -9.37
N ASN A 212 40.70 1.51 -9.79
CA ASN A 212 40.48 0.18 -9.25
C ASN A 212 40.49 -0.91 -10.33
N PRO A 213 41.56 -1.09 -11.11
CA PRO A 213 41.63 -2.00 -12.27
C PRO A 213 41.48 -3.49 -11.91
N LYS A 214 41.53 -3.85 -10.63
CA LYS A 214 41.38 -5.21 -10.11
C LYS A 214 40.37 -5.19 -8.97
N ALA A 215 39.11 -4.79 -9.25
CA ALA A 215 38.08 -4.78 -8.27
C ALA A 215 37.66 -6.20 -7.88
N GLN A 216 37.33 -6.37 -6.61
CA GLN A 216 36.84 -7.62 -6.04
C GLN A 216 35.80 -7.28 -4.97
N GLN A 217 34.72 -8.02 -4.95
CA GLN A 217 33.70 -7.86 -3.92
C GLN A 217 34.27 -8.14 -2.51
N PRO A 218 33.80 -7.44 -1.48
CA PRO A 218 34.29 -7.65 -0.11
C PRO A 218 34.23 -9.11 0.34
N TRP A 219 33.14 -9.80 0.02
CA TRP A 219 32.90 -11.20 0.42
C TRP A 219 33.72 -12.24 -0.33
N ASP A 220 34.37 -11.86 -1.42
CA ASP A 220 35.29 -12.71 -2.16
C ASP A 220 36.74 -12.55 -1.68
N LYS A 221 37.01 -11.55 -0.81
CA LYS A 221 38.35 -11.34 -0.24
C LYS A 221 38.61 -12.32 0.90
N LYS A 222 39.81 -12.90 0.92
CA LYS A 222 40.23 -13.79 2.01
C LYS A 222 40.14 -13.08 3.37
N GLY A 223 39.43 -13.74 4.31
CA GLY A 223 39.28 -13.20 5.68
C GLY A 223 38.15 -12.18 5.83
N PHE A 224 37.29 -12.04 4.83
CA PHE A 224 36.11 -11.17 4.93
C PHE A 224 35.30 -11.47 6.19
N LYS A 225 34.84 -10.41 6.83
CA LYS A 225 33.91 -10.48 7.96
C LYS A 225 32.71 -9.57 7.70
N ILE A 226 31.51 -10.09 7.89
CA ILE A 226 30.25 -9.32 7.76
C ILE A 226 30.30 -8.14 8.76
N PRO A 227 29.99 -6.91 8.35
CA PRO A 227 29.91 -5.76 9.24
C PRO A 227 28.98 -6.03 10.44
N GLY A 228 29.44 -5.76 11.65
CA GLY A 228 28.69 -6.07 12.88
C GLY A 228 28.68 -7.54 13.29
N GLY A 229 29.32 -8.43 12.50
CA GLY A 229 29.44 -9.86 12.77
C GLY A 229 28.48 -10.74 11.96
N GLY A 230 28.89 -11.99 11.73
CA GLY A 230 28.06 -13.01 11.06
C GLY A 230 27.01 -13.61 12.00
N SER A 231 26.21 -14.56 11.49
CA SER A 231 25.07 -15.19 12.21
C SER A 231 25.42 -15.82 13.56
N LYS A 232 26.70 -16.21 13.77
CA LYS A 232 27.19 -16.75 15.06
C LYS A 232 27.70 -15.69 16.03
N HIS A 233 27.77 -14.43 15.64
CA HIS A 233 28.24 -13.36 16.51
C HIS A 233 27.22 -13.09 17.64
N PRO A 234 27.63 -12.93 18.92
CA PRO A 234 26.70 -12.83 20.05
C PRO A 234 25.62 -11.76 19.91
N GLN A 235 25.94 -10.60 19.35
CA GLN A 235 24.97 -9.53 19.09
C GLN A 235 23.96 -9.92 18.01
N VAL A 236 24.38 -10.61 16.96
CA VAL A 236 23.53 -11.06 15.86
C VAL A 236 22.63 -12.23 16.31
N VAL A 237 23.17 -13.14 17.14
CA VAL A 237 22.37 -14.20 17.76
C VAL A 237 21.21 -13.61 18.57
N LYS A 238 21.41 -12.52 19.30
CA LYS A 238 20.31 -11.82 20.00
C LYS A 238 19.24 -11.31 19.04
N VAL A 239 19.66 -10.76 17.87
CA VAL A 239 18.72 -10.30 16.84
C VAL A 239 17.84 -11.47 16.37
N PHE A 240 18.44 -12.60 15.99
CA PHE A 240 17.69 -13.78 15.53
C PHE A 240 16.88 -14.48 16.62
N SER A 241 17.22 -14.34 17.89
CA SER A 241 16.42 -14.84 19.01
C SER A 241 15.14 -14.03 19.23
N ILE A 242 15.13 -12.74 18.85
CA ILE A 242 14.02 -11.83 19.12
C ILE A 242 13.21 -11.55 17.84
N ALA A 243 13.86 -11.43 16.68
CA ALA A 243 13.23 -11.03 15.43
C ALA A 243 12.03 -11.92 15.01
N PRO A 244 12.06 -13.26 15.14
CA PRO A 244 10.90 -14.09 14.82
C PRO A 244 9.69 -13.79 15.70
N ALA A 245 9.92 -13.59 17.02
CA ALA A 245 8.83 -13.23 17.93
C ALA A 245 8.24 -11.86 17.61
N MET A 246 9.08 -10.86 17.31
CA MET A 246 8.63 -9.53 16.89
C MET A 246 7.90 -9.58 15.55
N ALA A 247 8.38 -10.38 14.60
CA ALA A 247 7.71 -10.59 13.32
C ALA A 247 6.33 -11.22 13.52
N ASN A 248 6.25 -12.28 14.34
CA ASN A 248 4.99 -12.94 14.64
C ASN A 248 4.02 -12.04 15.44
N GLN A 249 4.50 -11.21 16.34
CA GLN A 249 3.68 -10.24 17.05
C GLN A 249 3.00 -9.23 16.12
N LYS A 250 3.66 -8.86 15.03
CA LYS A 250 3.12 -7.90 14.04
C LYS A 250 2.29 -8.57 12.95
N SER A 251 2.69 -9.74 12.50
CA SER A 251 2.11 -10.42 11.34
C SER A 251 1.13 -11.54 11.73
N HIS A 252 1.12 -11.95 13.00
CA HIS A 252 0.37 -13.10 13.51
C HIS A 252 0.56 -14.40 12.71
N GLY A 253 1.69 -14.52 11.99
CA GLY A 253 2.00 -15.65 11.11
C GLY A 253 1.43 -15.53 9.69
N ASN A 254 0.69 -14.46 9.37
CA ASN A 254 -0.01 -14.30 8.10
C ASN A 254 0.90 -13.99 6.89
N TYR A 255 2.17 -13.64 7.12
CA TYR A 255 3.12 -13.24 6.07
C TYR A 255 4.41 -14.06 6.12
N PRO A 256 4.44 -15.28 5.54
CA PRO A 256 5.58 -16.20 5.60
C PRO A 256 6.88 -15.61 5.07
N ALA A 257 6.81 -14.70 4.08
CA ALA A 257 7.98 -14.05 3.49
C ALA A 257 8.90 -13.40 4.53
N ILE A 258 8.37 -12.85 5.61
CA ILE A 258 9.17 -12.25 6.69
C ILE A 258 10.04 -13.33 7.36
N THR A 259 9.45 -14.47 7.67
CA THR A 259 10.18 -15.61 8.26
C THR A 259 11.20 -16.18 7.28
N HIS A 260 10.85 -16.28 6.00
CA HIS A 260 11.76 -16.74 4.97
C HIS A 260 12.95 -15.80 4.76
N ILE A 261 12.75 -14.48 4.83
CA ILE A 261 13.86 -13.50 4.82
C ILE A 261 14.80 -13.73 6.01
N LEU A 262 14.24 -13.87 7.22
CA LEU A 262 15.03 -14.13 8.43
C LEU A 262 15.85 -15.41 8.30
N SER A 263 15.23 -16.50 7.82
CA SER A 263 15.89 -17.80 7.63
C SER A 263 16.96 -17.75 6.53
N SER A 264 16.64 -17.13 5.39
CA SER A 264 17.59 -16.99 4.27
C SER A 264 18.85 -16.22 4.68
N VAL A 265 18.68 -15.13 5.41
CA VAL A 265 19.82 -14.35 5.92
C VAL A 265 20.60 -15.12 6.97
N PHE A 266 19.92 -15.77 7.92
CA PHE A 266 20.58 -16.54 8.97
C PHE A 266 21.44 -17.67 8.39
N GLU A 267 20.84 -18.54 7.59
CA GLU A 267 21.50 -19.72 7.02
C GLU A 267 22.56 -19.31 5.99
N GLY A 268 22.24 -18.37 5.10
CA GLY A 268 23.16 -17.94 4.04
C GLY A 268 24.40 -17.20 4.59
N CYS A 269 24.27 -16.48 5.71
CA CYS A 269 25.42 -15.83 6.37
C CYS A 269 26.25 -16.79 7.26
N LEU A 270 25.89 -18.06 7.35
CA LEU A 270 26.72 -19.12 7.95
C LEU A 270 27.73 -19.74 6.98
N THR A 271 27.56 -19.51 5.68
CA THR A 271 28.33 -20.10 4.61
C THR A 271 28.93 -19.02 3.67
N ASP A 272 29.65 -19.44 2.65
CA ASP A 272 30.10 -18.56 1.56
C ASP A 272 28.92 -18.00 0.75
N ILE A 273 29.24 -17.02 -0.11
CA ILE A 273 28.22 -16.33 -0.89
C ILE A 273 27.50 -17.28 -1.88
N ASP A 274 28.23 -18.19 -2.51
CA ASP A 274 27.70 -19.07 -3.56
C ASP A 274 26.68 -20.07 -3.00
N ASN A 275 26.98 -20.68 -1.84
CA ASN A 275 26.02 -21.50 -1.11
C ASN A 275 24.86 -20.67 -0.53
N GLY A 276 25.14 -19.46 -0.06
CA GLY A 276 24.12 -18.52 0.42
C GLY A 276 23.10 -18.18 -0.65
N LEU A 277 23.54 -17.91 -1.89
CA LEU A 277 22.66 -17.63 -3.03
C LEU A 277 21.70 -18.78 -3.34
N LYS A 278 22.16 -20.04 -3.23
CA LYS A 278 21.29 -21.23 -3.40
C LYS A 278 20.30 -21.40 -2.26
N ILE A 279 20.69 -21.03 -1.03
CA ILE A 279 19.76 -21.00 0.13
C ILE A 279 18.66 -19.98 -0.12
N GLU A 280 19.00 -18.79 -0.62
CA GLU A 280 18.02 -17.79 -1.00
C GLU A 280 17.01 -18.29 -2.02
N SER A 281 17.47 -19.00 -3.10
CA SER A 281 16.56 -19.53 -4.11
C SER A 281 15.53 -20.49 -3.55
N ARG A 282 15.89 -21.34 -2.58
CA ARG A 282 14.94 -22.26 -1.93
C ARG A 282 13.84 -21.50 -1.19
N PHE A 283 14.21 -20.43 -0.45
CA PHE A 283 13.22 -19.62 0.24
C PHE A 283 12.40 -18.75 -0.71
N PHE A 284 13.00 -18.32 -1.84
CA PHE A 284 12.26 -17.63 -2.89
C PHE A 284 11.17 -18.52 -3.50
N VAL A 285 11.51 -19.76 -3.84
CA VAL A 285 10.54 -20.76 -4.34
C VAL A 285 9.38 -20.94 -3.36
N ALA A 286 9.67 -21.08 -2.06
CA ALA A 286 8.65 -21.22 -1.03
C ALA A 286 7.71 -20.01 -0.98
N CYS A 287 8.24 -18.79 -1.18
CA CYS A 287 7.42 -17.59 -1.26
C CYS A 287 6.60 -17.53 -2.55
N ALA A 288 7.23 -17.70 -3.71
CA ALA A 288 6.62 -17.55 -5.03
C ALA A 288 5.43 -18.50 -5.25
N LEU A 289 5.51 -19.71 -4.70
CA LEU A 289 4.45 -20.72 -4.81
C LEU A 289 3.40 -20.60 -3.70
N SER A 290 3.59 -19.74 -2.71
CA SER A 290 2.62 -19.58 -1.63
C SER A 290 1.35 -18.88 -2.10
N ASP A 291 0.20 -19.32 -1.58
CA ASP A 291 -1.08 -18.64 -1.83
C ASP A 291 -1.03 -17.17 -1.39
N VAL A 292 -0.30 -16.87 -0.32
CA VAL A 292 -0.12 -15.49 0.17
C VAL A 292 0.50 -14.61 -0.90
N SER A 293 1.60 -15.04 -1.53
CA SER A 293 2.24 -14.26 -2.59
C SER A 293 1.34 -14.13 -3.82
N LYS A 294 0.72 -15.22 -4.27
CA LYS A 294 -0.22 -15.21 -5.41
C LYS A 294 -1.39 -14.28 -5.18
N ASN A 295 -2.00 -14.32 -3.99
CA ASN A 295 -3.08 -13.44 -3.59
C ASN A 295 -2.65 -11.97 -3.57
N MET A 296 -1.51 -11.67 -2.95
CA MET A 296 -1.01 -10.29 -2.85
C MET A 296 -0.61 -9.73 -4.22
N ILE A 297 0.03 -10.52 -5.08
CA ILE A 297 0.37 -10.10 -6.45
C ILE A 297 -0.91 -9.84 -7.25
N ASN A 298 -1.85 -10.79 -7.26
CA ASN A 298 -3.10 -10.63 -7.99
C ASN A 298 -3.83 -9.35 -7.57
N THR A 299 -3.92 -9.08 -6.28
CA THR A 299 -4.72 -7.96 -5.77
C THR A 299 -3.94 -6.66 -5.74
N LEU A 300 -2.78 -6.62 -5.05
CA LEU A 300 -2.03 -5.37 -4.81
C LEU A 300 -1.20 -4.93 -6.02
N TRP A 301 -1.04 -5.80 -7.03
CA TRP A 301 -0.40 -5.42 -8.28
C TRP A 301 -1.39 -5.44 -9.45
N THR A 302 -1.91 -6.59 -9.84
CA THR A 302 -2.71 -6.74 -11.06
C THR A 302 -4.02 -5.95 -10.99
N GLN A 303 -4.86 -6.21 -9.98
CA GLN A 303 -6.15 -5.55 -9.82
C GLN A 303 -6.00 -4.05 -9.48
N LEU A 304 -5.06 -3.69 -8.59
CA LEU A 304 -4.81 -2.29 -8.26
C LEU A 304 -4.34 -1.49 -9.48
N ASN A 305 -3.48 -2.05 -10.32
CA ASN A 305 -3.05 -1.40 -11.57
C ASN A 305 -4.20 -1.29 -12.57
N SER A 306 -5.07 -2.29 -12.66
CA SER A 306 -6.28 -2.25 -13.51
C SER A 306 -7.20 -1.11 -13.10
N ILE A 307 -7.48 -0.95 -11.80
CA ILE A 307 -8.24 0.18 -11.27
C ILE A 307 -7.58 1.52 -11.63
N LYS A 308 -6.27 1.66 -11.39
CA LYS A 308 -5.54 2.90 -11.69
C LYS A 308 -5.50 3.23 -13.18
N LYS A 309 -5.54 2.23 -14.06
CA LYS A 309 -5.67 2.42 -15.52
C LYS A 309 -7.07 2.86 -15.93
N GLY A 310 -8.07 2.73 -15.06
CA GLY A 310 -9.43 3.20 -15.28
C GLY A 310 -10.42 2.11 -15.66
N GLN A 311 -10.24 0.86 -15.19
CA GLN A 311 -11.17 -0.24 -15.48
C GLN A 311 -12.63 0.11 -15.18
N SER A 312 -12.88 0.81 -14.07
CA SER A 312 -14.23 1.20 -13.63
C SER A 312 -14.61 2.63 -14.03
N ARG A 313 -13.76 3.31 -14.81
CA ARG A 313 -14.03 4.64 -15.35
C ARG A 313 -14.82 4.51 -16.67
N PRO A 314 -15.91 5.26 -16.89
CA PRO A 314 -16.62 5.26 -18.17
C PRO A 314 -15.71 5.61 -19.35
N GLU A 315 -15.86 4.88 -20.45
CA GLU A 315 -15.16 5.13 -21.71
C GLU A 315 -15.78 6.29 -22.48
N GLY A 316 -15.04 6.89 -23.40
CA GLY A 316 -15.52 7.96 -24.29
C GLY A 316 -15.49 9.37 -23.68
N TYR A 317 -15.08 9.52 -22.43
CA TYR A 317 -14.93 10.82 -21.79
C TYR A 317 -13.46 11.21 -21.67
N GLU A 318 -13.13 12.44 -22.06
CA GLU A 318 -11.77 12.99 -21.88
C GLU A 318 -11.40 13.03 -20.38
N ARG A 319 -10.10 12.94 -20.07
CA ARG A 319 -9.60 13.10 -18.70
C ARG A 319 -9.86 14.53 -18.23
N SER A 320 -10.58 14.66 -17.14
CA SER A 320 -10.87 15.95 -16.52
C SER A 320 -9.87 16.29 -15.42
N LYS A 321 -9.76 17.59 -15.13
CA LYS A 321 -8.95 18.09 -14.02
C LYS A 321 -9.77 19.10 -13.23
N VAL A 322 -9.93 18.84 -11.94
CA VAL A 322 -10.52 19.79 -11.01
C VAL A 322 -9.49 20.85 -10.67
N SER A 323 -9.83 22.11 -10.82
CA SER A 323 -8.97 23.26 -10.50
C SER A 323 -9.38 23.92 -9.20
N LYS A 324 -10.69 24.05 -8.93
CA LYS A 324 -11.25 24.64 -7.72
C LYS A 324 -12.32 23.72 -7.12
N VAL A 325 -12.22 23.42 -5.83
CA VAL A 325 -13.16 22.56 -5.10
C VAL A 325 -13.74 23.27 -3.89
N GLY A 326 -15.06 23.18 -3.74
CA GLY A 326 -15.77 23.64 -2.56
C GLY A 326 -16.00 22.49 -1.59
N ILE A 327 -15.69 22.67 -0.32
CA ILE A 327 -15.87 21.67 0.72
C ILE A 327 -16.78 22.26 1.79
N LEU A 328 -17.92 21.60 2.01
CA LEU A 328 -18.94 22.00 2.97
C LEU A 328 -18.79 21.20 4.26
N GLY A 329 -18.59 21.90 5.37
CA GLY A 329 -18.28 21.32 6.67
C GLY A 329 -16.77 21.17 6.87
N ALA A 330 -16.22 21.89 7.85
CA ALA A 330 -14.81 21.90 8.19
C ALA A 330 -14.45 20.97 9.37
N GLY A 331 -15.31 19.96 9.61
CA GLY A 331 -15.07 18.90 10.58
C GLY A 331 -13.89 18.02 10.20
N MET A 332 -13.74 16.89 10.89
CA MET A 332 -12.62 15.96 10.69
C MET A 332 -12.47 15.52 9.23
N MET A 333 -13.59 15.17 8.57
CA MET A 333 -13.58 14.70 7.18
C MET A 333 -13.29 15.85 6.22
N GLY A 334 -14.04 16.95 6.28
CA GLY A 334 -13.86 18.09 5.38
C GLY A 334 -12.46 18.73 5.49
N ALA A 335 -11.91 18.86 6.71
CA ALA A 335 -10.54 19.32 6.91
C ALA A 335 -9.50 18.41 6.23
N GLY A 336 -9.70 17.10 6.31
CA GLY A 336 -8.84 16.13 5.65
C GLY A 336 -8.96 16.15 4.12
N ILE A 337 -10.19 16.31 3.59
CA ILE A 337 -10.46 16.44 2.15
C ILE A 337 -9.83 17.74 1.62
N ALA A 338 -9.94 18.85 2.35
CA ALA A 338 -9.30 20.11 2.03
C ALA A 338 -7.77 19.97 1.91
N TYR A 339 -7.15 19.27 2.86
CA TYR A 339 -5.71 19.02 2.83
C TYR A 339 -5.27 18.25 1.59
N VAL A 340 -5.93 17.13 1.26
CA VAL A 340 -5.50 16.29 0.12
C VAL A 340 -5.77 16.99 -1.21
N SER A 341 -6.82 17.80 -1.33
CA SER A 341 -7.14 18.59 -2.51
C SER A 341 -6.12 19.72 -2.72
N ALA A 342 -5.81 20.50 -1.69
CA ALA A 342 -4.78 21.54 -1.74
C ALA A 342 -3.40 20.96 -2.03
N LYS A 343 -3.06 19.80 -1.46
CA LYS A 343 -1.81 19.08 -1.73
C LYS A 343 -1.69 18.63 -3.19
N ALA A 344 -2.81 18.39 -3.86
CA ALA A 344 -2.86 18.10 -5.29
C ALA A 344 -2.83 19.36 -6.18
N GLY A 345 -2.71 20.55 -5.58
CA GLY A 345 -2.59 21.83 -6.26
C GLY A 345 -3.91 22.50 -6.64
N MET A 346 -5.03 22.08 -6.04
CA MET A 346 -6.35 22.70 -6.27
C MET A 346 -6.56 23.89 -5.35
N GLU A 347 -7.26 24.90 -5.82
CA GLU A 347 -7.87 25.92 -4.95
C GLU A 347 -9.02 25.26 -4.16
N VAL A 348 -9.05 25.53 -2.87
CA VAL A 348 -10.03 24.94 -1.95
C VAL A 348 -10.81 26.06 -1.25
N VAL A 349 -12.13 26.01 -1.36
CA VAL A 349 -13.03 26.82 -0.55
C VAL A 349 -13.57 25.94 0.57
N LEU A 350 -13.13 26.18 1.80
CA LEU A 350 -13.55 25.44 2.98
C LEU A 350 -14.62 26.23 3.72
N LEU A 351 -15.87 25.83 3.57
CA LEU A 351 -17.04 26.48 4.13
C LEU A 351 -17.53 25.76 5.40
N ASP A 352 -17.81 26.54 6.44
CA ASP A 352 -18.49 26.05 7.64
C ASP A 352 -19.54 27.08 8.11
N THR A 353 -20.40 26.69 9.01
CA THR A 353 -21.44 27.58 9.60
C THR A 353 -20.87 28.71 10.42
N ALA A 354 -19.67 28.55 10.96
CA ALA A 354 -18.91 29.54 11.70
C ALA A 354 -17.48 29.66 11.19
N ILE A 355 -16.93 30.86 11.10
CA ILE A 355 -15.57 31.07 10.58
C ILE A 355 -14.51 30.39 11.45
N GLU A 356 -14.71 30.32 12.77
CA GLU A 356 -13.84 29.61 13.69
C GLU A 356 -13.79 28.09 13.39
N GLY A 357 -14.90 27.52 12.93
CA GLY A 357 -14.98 26.14 12.46
C GLY A 357 -14.13 25.94 11.21
N ALA A 358 -14.28 26.81 10.21
CA ALA A 358 -13.51 26.78 8.98
C ALA A 358 -12.00 26.94 9.23
N GLU A 359 -11.60 27.90 10.08
CA GLU A 359 -10.21 28.14 10.49
C GLU A 359 -9.61 26.94 11.25
N LYS A 360 -10.39 26.34 12.15
CA LYS A 360 -9.99 25.11 12.84
C LYS A 360 -9.75 23.96 11.84
N GLY A 361 -10.59 23.85 10.81
CA GLY A 361 -10.42 22.90 9.71
C GLY A 361 -9.11 23.14 8.94
N LYS A 362 -8.82 24.40 8.57
CA LYS A 362 -7.56 24.78 7.92
C LYS A 362 -6.34 24.47 8.80
N ASN A 363 -6.46 24.67 10.13
CA ASN A 363 -5.38 24.39 11.08
C ASN A 363 -5.02 22.88 11.16
N TYR A 364 -5.90 21.99 10.74
CA TYR A 364 -5.55 20.56 10.55
C TYR A 364 -4.40 20.40 9.53
N SER A 365 -4.49 21.11 8.39
CA SER A 365 -3.44 21.12 7.37
C SER A 365 -2.13 21.68 7.91
N THR A 366 -2.19 22.78 8.69
CA THR A 366 -1.02 23.37 9.37
C THR A 366 -0.28 22.34 10.22
N LYS A 367 -1.00 21.61 11.08
CA LYS A 367 -0.41 20.59 11.97
C LYS A 367 0.26 19.44 11.20
N LEU A 368 -0.32 19.00 10.09
CA LEU A 368 0.27 17.96 9.25
C LEU A 368 1.57 18.43 8.59
N LEU A 369 1.59 19.67 8.12
CA LEU A 369 2.75 20.28 7.48
C LEU A 369 3.87 20.56 8.48
N ASP A 370 3.55 21.08 9.68
CA ASP A 370 4.53 21.24 10.77
C ASP A 370 5.21 19.90 11.11
N LYS A 371 4.43 18.85 11.22
CA LYS A 371 4.98 17.50 11.43
C LYS A 371 5.88 17.06 10.28
N ALA A 372 5.51 17.37 9.03
CA ALA A 372 6.33 17.03 7.86
C ALA A 372 7.65 17.83 7.85
N ILE A 373 7.64 19.09 8.23
CA ILE A 373 8.84 19.94 8.35
C ILE A 373 9.76 19.40 9.45
N ASN A 374 9.22 19.12 10.64
CA ASN A 374 9.98 18.55 11.75
C ASN A 374 10.63 17.19 11.42
N CYS A 375 10.07 16.45 10.45
CA CYS A 375 10.64 15.21 9.94
C CYS A 375 11.52 15.39 8.68
N GLY A 376 11.85 16.63 8.28
CA GLY A 376 12.65 16.92 7.08
C GLY A 376 11.98 16.55 5.75
N ARG A 377 10.64 16.45 5.71
CA ARG A 377 9.86 16.05 4.52
C ARG A 377 9.22 17.23 3.78
N SER A 378 9.26 18.44 4.35
CA SER A 378 8.70 19.66 3.78
C SER A 378 9.52 20.87 4.21
N THR A 379 9.18 22.06 3.70
CA THR A 379 9.77 23.36 4.08
C THR A 379 8.66 24.36 4.42
N GLU A 380 9.00 25.48 5.06
CA GLU A 380 8.02 26.54 5.40
C GLU A 380 7.42 27.15 4.13
N GLU A 381 8.19 27.34 3.05
CA GLU A 381 7.69 27.86 1.77
C GLU A 381 6.62 26.93 1.18
N LYS A 382 6.86 25.61 1.20
CA LYS A 382 5.87 24.63 0.72
C LYS A 382 4.63 24.57 1.60
N LYS A 383 4.79 24.76 2.91
CA LYS A 383 3.67 24.85 3.84
C LYS A 383 2.81 26.06 3.51
N GLN A 384 3.43 27.24 3.39
CA GLN A 384 2.69 28.47 3.11
C GLN A 384 1.98 28.37 1.75
N ALA A 385 2.68 27.92 0.71
CA ALA A 385 2.09 27.72 -0.63
C ALA A 385 0.85 26.81 -0.62
N LEU A 386 0.84 25.75 0.21
CA LEU A 386 -0.33 24.88 0.33
C LEU A 386 -1.46 25.57 1.12
N LEU A 387 -1.15 26.25 2.21
CA LEU A 387 -2.15 26.94 3.04
C LEU A 387 -2.81 28.11 2.30
N ASP A 388 -2.11 28.75 1.37
CA ASP A 388 -2.64 29.82 0.52
C ASP A 388 -3.70 29.33 -0.46
N LEU A 389 -3.68 28.04 -0.81
CA LEU A 389 -4.72 27.40 -1.62
C LEU A 389 -6.04 27.16 -0.87
N ILE A 390 -6.05 27.23 0.47
CA ILE A 390 -7.25 26.98 1.28
C ILE A 390 -7.85 28.31 1.75
N LYS A 391 -8.97 28.70 1.15
CA LYS A 391 -9.79 29.83 1.58
C LYS A 391 -10.87 29.35 2.56
N THR A 392 -10.90 29.91 3.75
CA THR A 392 -11.94 29.66 4.75
C THR A 392 -13.08 30.68 4.60
N THR A 393 -14.34 30.24 4.74
CA THR A 393 -15.50 31.10 4.56
C THR A 393 -16.75 30.56 5.28
N THR A 394 -17.74 31.46 5.43
CA THR A 394 -19.13 31.13 5.83
C THR A 394 -20.13 31.42 4.72
N SER A 395 -19.68 32.01 3.59
CA SER A 395 -20.55 32.39 2.48
C SER A 395 -20.54 31.37 1.34
N TYR A 396 -21.73 30.97 0.89
CA TYR A 396 -21.90 30.16 -0.31
C TYR A 396 -21.44 30.88 -1.58
N ASP A 397 -21.47 32.22 -1.64
CA ASP A 397 -21.03 32.99 -2.81
C ASP A 397 -19.56 32.71 -3.18
N ASP A 398 -18.74 32.35 -2.22
CA ASP A 398 -17.32 31.99 -2.45
C ASP A 398 -17.14 30.69 -3.24
N LEU A 399 -18.20 29.88 -3.37
CA LEU A 399 -18.21 28.66 -4.18
C LEU A 399 -18.32 28.94 -5.68
N GLU A 400 -18.55 30.19 -6.08
CA GLU A 400 -18.55 30.56 -7.50
C GLU A 400 -17.28 30.08 -8.21
N GLY A 401 -17.47 29.44 -9.36
CA GLY A 401 -16.37 28.88 -10.16
C GLY A 401 -15.77 27.58 -9.66
N CYS A 402 -16.35 26.93 -8.63
CA CYS A 402 -15.95 25.59 -8.25
C CYS A 402 -16.35 24.54 -9.30
N ASP A 403 -15.42 23.66 -9.66
CA ASP A 403 -15.65 22.53 -10.58
C ASP A 403 -16.36 21.36 -9.91
N LEU A 404 -16.16 21.25 -8.59
CA LEU A 404 -16.66 20.15 -7.74
C LEU A 404 -17.01 20.69 -6.35
N ILE A 405 -18.16 20.28 -5.83
CA ILE A 405 -18.51 20.45 -4.43
C ILE A 405 -18.45 19.11 -3.72
N ILE A 406 -17.88 19.07 -2.51
CA ILE A 406 -17.88 17.87 -1.65
C ILE A 406 -18.50 18.26 -0.32
N GLU A 407 -19.66 17.73 -0.06
CA GLU A 407 -20.40 17.94 1.19
C GLU A 407 -19.94 16.89 2.23
N ALA A 408 -19.51 17.39 3.40
CA ALA A 408 -19.04 16.62 4.55
C ALA A 408 -19.64 17.18 5.87
N VAL A 409 -20.91 17.58 5.84
CA VAL A 409 -21.68 18.08 6.99
C VAL A 409 -22.26 16.93 7.82
N PHE A 410 -23.10 17.25 8.80
CA PHE A 410 -23.77 16.24 9.63
C PHE A 410 -24.61 15.27 8.78
N GLU A 411 -24.72 14.02 9.25
CA GLU A 411 -25.43 12.93 8.60
C GLU A 411 -26.94 13.06 8.82
N ASP A 412 -27.53 14.12 8.23
CA ASP A 412 -28.93 14.49 8.30
C ASP A 412 -29.43 14.91 6.92
N VAL A 413 -30.55 14.33 6.47
CA VAL A 413 -31.08 14.51 5.11
C VAL A 413 -31.50 15.96 4.84
N ASP A 414 -32.10 16.63 5.82
CA ASP A 414 -32.59 18.01 5.65
C ASP A 414 -31.45 19.01 5.55
N ILE A 415 -30.41 18.84 6.41
CA ILE A 415 -29.19 19.66 6.37
C ILE A 415 -28.48 19.48 5.03
N LYS A 416 -28.31 18.23 4.57
CA LYS A 416 -27.68 17.94 3.28
C LYS A 416 -28.48 18.51 2.09
N ALA A 417 -29.80 18.43 2.14
CA ALA A 417 -30.70 19.02 1.15
C ALA A 417 -30.58 20.56 1.09
N GLU A 418 -30.46 21.23 2.22
CA GLU A 418 -30.23 22.68 2.29
C GLU A 418 -28.87 23.05 1.69
N CYS A 419 -27.81 22.33 2.07
CA CYS A 419 -26.47 22.52 1.50
C CYS A 419 -26.45 22.35 -0.02
N THR A 420 -27.14 21.34 -0.54
CA THR A 420 -27.27 21.09 -1.98
C THR A 420 -27.89 22.28 -2.69
N ARG A 421 -29.07 22.74 -2.23
CA ARG A 421 -29.81 23.88 -2.83
C ARG A 421 -28.99 25.17 -2.80
N ASN A 422 -28.35 25.46 -1.67
CA ASN A 422 -27.58 26.69 -1.51
C ASN A 422 -26.33 26.70 -2.41
N SER A 423 -25.64 25.58 -2.52
CA SER A 423 -24.46 25.45 -3.40
C SER A 423 -24.83 25.55 -4.88
N GLU A 424 -25.90 24.84 -5.31
CA GLU A 424 -26.32 24.86 -6.71
C GLU A 424 -26.87 26.23 -7.19
N ALA A 425 -27.18 27.12 -6.27
CA ALA A 425 -27.59 28.48 -6.59
C ALA A 425 -26.42 29.34 -7.11
N VAL A 426 -25.17 28.99 -6.80
CA VAL A 426 -23.98 29.83 -7.05
C VAL A 426 -22.91 29.12 -7.90
N ILE A 427 -22.90 27.80 -7.96
CA ILE A 427 -21.90 27.05 -8.76
C ILE A 427 -22.29 26.98 -10.23
N PRO A 428 -21.29 26.83 -11.16
CA PRO A 428 -21.57 26.64 -12.58
C PRO A 428 -22.43 25.41 -12.86
N ASP A 429 -23.22 25.44 -13.95
CA ASP A 429 -24.06 24.31 -14.37
C ASP A 429 -23.27 23.05 -14.76
N THR A 430 -21.96 23.19 -14.98
CA THR A 430 -21.04 22.08 -15.29
C THR A 430 -20.41 21.46 -14.05
N ALA A 431 -20.63 22.05 -12.88
CA ALA A 431 -20.04 21.57 -11.62
C ALA A 431 -20.72 20.28 -11.14
N VAL A 432 -19.93 19.37 -10.60
CA VAL A 432 -20.42 18.15 -9.95
C VAL A 432 -20.65 18.40 -8.47
N TYR A 433 -21.73 17.88 -7.94
CA TYR A 433 -22.01 17.88 -6.50
C TYR A 433 -21.81 16.48 -5.93
N ALA A 434 -20.99 16.36 -4.91
CA ALA A 434 -20.69 15.08 -4.25
C ALA A 434 -21.03 15.13 -2.76
N SER A 435 -21.60 14.05 -2.24
CA SER A 435 -21.77 13.86 -0.79
C SER A 435 -20.77 12.85 -0.25
N ASN A 436 -20.16 13.17 0.90
CA ASN A 436 -19.27 12.25 1.64
C ASN A 436 -20.05 11.45 2.70
N THR A 437 -21.33 11.24 2.52
CA THR A 437 -22.13 10.38 3.41
C THR A 437 -21.56 8.97 3.47
N SER A 438 -21.71 8.30 4.62
CA SER A 438 -21.28 6.91 4.81
C SER A 438 -22.44 5.90 4.74
N THR A 439 -23.67 6.36 4.85
CA THR A 439 -24.84 5.45 5.01
C THR A 439 -26.10 5.88 4.28
N LEU A 440 -26.26 7.18 3.98
CA LEU A 440 -27.47 7.68 3.34
C LEU A 440 -27.42 7.41 1.82
N PRO A 441 -28.47 6.83 1.23
CA PRO A 441 -28.50 6.55 -0.20
C PRO A 441 -28.30 7.82 -1.04
N ILE A 442 -27.41 7.77 -2.00
CA ILE A 442 -27.09 8.88 -2.90
C ILE A 442 -28.30 9.28 -3.74
N THR A 443 -29.08 8.31 -4.21
CA THR A 443 -30.32 8.52 -4.94
C THR A 443 -31.34 9.36 -4.16
N GLU A 444 -31.44 9.12 -2.84
CA GLU A 444 -32.34 9.91 -1.99
C GLU A 444 -31.85 11.34 -1.79
N LEU A 445 -30.52 11.51 -1.58
CA LEU A 445 -29.93 12.84 -1.43
C LEU A 445 -30.01 13.66 -2.73
N ALA A 446 -29.88 13.01 -3.89
CA ALA A 446 -29.95 13.64 -5.19
C ALA A 446 -31.32 14.27 -5.49
N LYS A 447 -32.40 13.85 -4.81
CA LYS A 447 -33.76 14.46 -4.97
C LYS A 447 -33.80 15.94 -4.57
N ALA A 448 -32.87 16.40 -3.76
CA ALA A 448 -32.73 17.82 -3.40
C ALA A 448 -32.02 18.65 -4.47
N SER A 449 -31.32 18.02 -5.40
CA SER A 449 -30.57 18.64 -6.50
C SER A 449 -31.49 19.03 -7.65
N LYS A 450 -31.20 20.15 -8.30
CA LYS A 450 -31.80 20.54 -9.60
C LYS A 450 -31.19 19.78 -10.76
N ARG A 451 -30.04 19.14 -10.53
CA ARG A 451 -29.23 18.42 -11.53
C ARG A 451 -28.83 17.05 -11.02
N PRO A 452 -29.78 16.14 -10.77
CA PRO A 452 -29.49 14.85 -10.12
C PRO A 452 -28.52 13.98 -10.95
N SER A 453 -28.42 14.18 -12.27
CA SER A 453 -27.40 13.51 -13.09
C SER A 453 -25.96 13.93 -12.78
N GLN A 454 -25.76 15.11 -12.17
CA GLN A 454 -24.47 15.61 -11.72
C GLN A 454 -24.24 15.43 -10.21
N PHE A 455 -25.07 14.60 -9.56
CA PHE A 455 -24.93 14.26 -8.15
C PHE A 455 -24.29 12.87 -7.99
N ILE A 456 -23.29 12.75 -7.07
CA ILE A 456 -22.52 11.52 -6.87
C ILE A 456 -22.11 11.35 -5.41
N GLY A 457 -21.82 10.12 -4.98
CA GLY A 457 -21.21 9.85 -3.69
C GLY A 457 -19.68 9.79 -3.80
N LEU A 458 -18.97 10.46 -2.90
CA LEU A 458 -17.52 10.34 -2.72
C LEU A 458 -17.22 10.05 -1.25
N HIS A 459 -17.27 8.80 -0.87
CA HIS A 459 -17.08 8.35 0.51
C HIS A 459 -15.58 8.20 0.81
N PHE A 460 -15.08 9.10 1.64
CA PHE A 460 -13.71 9.09 2.15
C PHE A 460 -13.63 8.38 3.49
N PHE A 461 -12.46 7.85 3.80
CA PHE A 461 -12.18 7.13 5.05
C PHE A 461 -11.27 7.94 5.97
N SER A 462 -11.53 7.87 7.27
CA SER A 462 -10.74 8.57 8.30
C SER A 462 -9.54 7.74 8.76
N PRO A 463 -8.36 8.38 8.93
CA PRO A 463 -8.01 9.76 8.60
C PRO A 463 -7.73 9.93 7.10
N VAL A 464 -8.32 10.97 6.50
CA VAL A 464 -8.30 11.19 5.04
C VAL A 464 -6.88 11.29 4.47
N ASP A 465 -5.94 11.88 5.21
CA ASP A 465 -4.53 12.02 4.79
C ASP A 465 -3.78 10.69 4.69
N LYS A 466 -4.28 9.63 5.33
CA LYS A 466 -3.63 8.31 5.39
C LYS A 466 -4.36 7.24 4.60
N MET A 467 -5.69 7.26 4.61
CA MET A 467 -6.50 6.22 3.95
C MET A 467 -6.39 6.35 2.43
N PRO A 468 -6.02 5.27 1.73
CA PRO A 468 -5.74 5.32 0.30
C PRO A 468 -6.99 5.27 -0.59
N LEU A 469 -8.15 4.87 -0.05
CA LEU A 469 -9.37 4.58 -0.78
C LEU A 469 -10.33 5.78 -0.81
N VAL A 470 -11.05 5.91 -1.92
CA VAL A 470 -12.34 6.62 -2.01
C VAL A 470 -13.34 5.69 -2.69
N GLU A 471 -14.46 5.44 -2.05
CA GLU A 471 -15.59 4.71 -2.62
C GLU A 471 -16.47 5.71 -3.38
N ILE A 472 -16.60 5.51 -4.68
CA ILE A 472 -17.43 6.32 -5.57
C ILE A 472 -18.77 5.65 -5.71
N ILE A 473 -19.85 6.31 -5.29
CA ILE A 473 -21.20 5.76 -5.29
C ILE A 473 -22.03 6.39 -6.39
N VAL A 474 -22.55 5.58 -7.30
CA VAL A 474 -23.36 5.97 -8.45
C VAL A 474 -24.83 5.84 -8.08
N GLY A 475 -25.52 6.98 -7.96
CA GLY A 475 -26.98 7.02 -7.78
C GLY A 475 -27.72 6.66 -9.05
N GLU A 476 -29.05 6.46 -8.95
CA GLU A 476 -29.87 6.04 -10.10
C GLU A 476 -29.82 7.01 -11.28
N GLU A 477 -29.75 8.32 -11.01
CA GLU A 477 -29.71 9.35 -12.04
C GLU A 477 -28.28 9.84 -12.37
N THR A 478 -27.27 9.43 -11.63
CA THR A 478 -25.87 9.85 -11.86
C THR A 478 -25.41 9.44 -13.26
N ASP A 479 -25.00 10.40 -14.09
CA ASP A 479 -24.54 10.12 -15.45
C ASP A 479 -23.04 9.72 -15.52
N ASP A 480 -22.66 9.10 -16.63
CA ASP A 480 -21.29 8.63 -16.86
C ASP A 480 -20.25 9.78 -16.91
N ALA A 481 -20.65 10.98 -17.34
CA ALA A 481 -19.78 12.15 -17.35
C ALA A 481 -19.40 12.56 -15.91
N THR A 482 -20.36 12.53 -15.01
CA THR A 482 -20.20 12.79 -13.57
C THR A 482 -19.33 11.74 -12.91
N LEU A 483 -19.58 10.46 -13.21
CA LEU A 483 -18.74 9.36 -12.72
C LEU A 483 -17.29 9.52 -13.21
N ALA A 484 -17.07 9.84 -14.50
CA ALA A 484 -15.75 10.04 -15.05
C ALA A 484 -14.99 11.19 -14.35
N LYS A 485 -15.67 12.32 -14.07
CA LYS A 485 -15.10 13.45 -13.32
C LYS A 485 -14.77 13.08 -11.87
N GLY A 486 -15.67 12.37 -11.17
CA GLY A 486 -15.43 11.88 -9.82
C GLY A 486 -14.23 10.93 -9.75
N PHE A 487 -14.13 10.02 -10.71
CA PHE A 487 -13.00 9.08 -10.83
C PHE A 487 -11.67 9.82 -11.07
N ASP A 488 -11.66 10.79 -11.98
CA ASP A 488 -10.46 11.58 -12.30
C ASP A 488 -10.01 12.43 -11.09
N TYR A 489 -10.96 13.04 -10.35
CA TYR A 489 -10.65 13.76 -9.13
C TYR A 489 -9.98 12.87 -8.07
N VAL A 490 -10.53 11.66 -7.84
CA VAL A 490 -9.93 10.70 -6.88
C VAL A 490 -8.51 10.34 -7.28
N GLY A 491 -8.27 10.13 -8.59
CA GLY A 491 -6.91 9.93 -9.12
C GLY A 491 -6.01 11.15 -8.95
N GLN A 492 -6.53 12.37 -9.14
CA GLN A 492 -5.79 13.62 -9.00
C GLN A 492 -5.29 13.86 -7.57
N ILE A 493 -6.07 13.51 -6.55
CA ILE A 493 -5.66 13.57 -5.14
C ILE A 493 -4.77 12.39 -4.71
N GLY A 494 -4.40 11.51 -5.64
CA GLY A 494 -3.51 10.37 -5.39
C GLY A 494 -4.14 9.22 -4.60
N LYS A 495 -5.46 9.10 -4.63
CA LYS A 495 -6.19 8.00 -3.98
C LYS A 495 -6.63 6.95 -4.99
N THR A 496 -7.00 5.79 -4.49
CA THR A 496 -7.51 4.67 -5.29
C THR A 496 -9.03 4.75 -5.31
N PRO A 497 -9.67 4.91 -6.47
CA PRO A 497 -11.12 4.84 -6.59
C PRO A 497 -11.59 3.39 -6.66
N ILE A 498 -12.69 3.08 -6.00
CA ILE A 498 -13.56 1.94 -6.35
C ILE A 498 -14.93 2.50 -6.74
N VAL A 499 -15.63 1.81 -7.64
CA VAL A 499 -16.93 2.26 -8.12
C VAL A 499 -18.00 1.26 -7.69
N VAL A 500 -19.03 1.76 -7.00
CA VAL A 500 -20.15 0.96 -6.51
C VAL A 500 -21.48 1.61 -6.91
N ASN A 501 -22.53 0.82 -6.98
CA ASN A 501 -23.89 1.32 -7.13
C ASN A 501 -24.48 1.69 -5.77
N ASP A 502 -25.45 2.59 -5.79
CA ASP A 502 -26.10 3.08 -4.58
C ASP A 502 -26.86 1.95 -3.85
N SER A 503 -26.63 1.91 -2.57
CA SER A 503 -27.24 0.96 -1.64
C SER A 503 -27.07 1.51 -0.22
N ARG A 504 -27.92 1.10 0.71
CA ARG A 504 -27.80 1.50 2.12
C ARG A 504 -26.52 0.96 2.74
N GLY A 505 -25.64 1.86 3.17
CA GLY A 505 -24.31 1.54 3.69
C GLY A 505 -23.31 1.15 2.60
N PHE A 506 -23.68 1.33 1.32
CA PHE A 506 -22.85 1.06 0.16
C PHE A 506 -22.22 -0.33 0.20
N TYR A 507 -20.98 -0.47 -0.25
CA TYR A 507 -20.23 -1.71 -0.12
C TYR A 507 -19.42 -1.76 1.18
N THR A 508 -18.60 -0.73 1.41
CA THR A 508 -17.59 -0.78 2.46
C THR A 508 -18.17 -0.78 3.87
N SER A 509 -19.12 0.12 4.17
CA SER A 509 -19.73 0.18 5.49
C SER A 509 -20.63 -1.04 5.77
N ARG A 510 -21.31 -1.57 4.73
CA ARG A 510 -22.15 -2.75 4.82
C ARG A 510 -21.35 -3.98 5.23
N VAL A 511 -20.24 -4.26 4.52
CA VAL A 511 -19.42 -5.44 4.79
C VAL A 511 -18.60 -5.27 6.08
N PHE A 512 -18.01 -4.09 6.32
CA PHE A 512 -17.33 -3.77 7.57
C PHE A 512 -18.19 -4.05 8.80
N GLY A 513 -19.49 -3.65 8.73
CA GLY A 513 -20.43 -3.86 9.81
C GLY A 513 -20.62 -5.34 10.19
N THR A 514 -20.48 -6.25 9.24
CA THR A 514 -20.61 -7.70 9.52
C THR A 514 -19.45 -8.23 10.37
N TYR A 515 -18.23 -7.80 10.10
CA TYR A 515 -17.04 -8.18 10.90
C TYR A 515 -17.18 -7.80 12.36
N VAL A 516 -17.57 -6.57 12.62
CA VAL A 516 -17.72 -6.04 13.98
C VAL A 516 -18.90 -6.72 14.69
N SER A 517 -20.04 -6.81 14.00
CA SER A 517 -21.24 -7.43 14.55
C SER A 517 -21.04 -8.91 14.88
N GLU A 518 -20.32 -9.66 14.04
CA GLU A 518 -20.00 -11.06 14.29
C GLU A 518 -19.12 -11.24 15.53
N GLY A 519 -18.08 -10.40 15.70
CA GLY A 519 -17.26 -10.42 16.90
C GLY A 519 -18.06 -10.14 18.18
N ILE A 520 -19.04 -9.22 18.11
CA ILE A 520 -19.94 -8.93 19.25
C ILE A 520 -20.95 -10.05 19.47
N ALA A 521 -21.46 -10.70 18.42
CA ALA A 521 -22.35 -11.85 18.54
C ALA A 521 -21.65 -13.01 19.23
N MET A 522 -20.41 -13.32 18.87
CA MET A 522 -19.60 -14.33 19.56
C MET A 522 -19.50 -14.08 21.06
N LEU A 523 -19.39 -12.82 21.49
CA LEU A 523 -19.39 -12.48 22.91
C LEU A 523 -20.71 -12.87 23.57
N SER A 524 -21.85 -12.60 22.93
CA SER A 524 -23.19 -12.98 23.45
C SER A 524 -23.43 -14.49 23.46
N GLU A 525 -22.70 -15.24 22.64
CA GLU A 525 -22.72 -16.72 22.61
C GLU A 525 -21.88 -17.36 23.73
N GLY A 526 -21.17 -16.55 24.53
CA GLY A 526 -20.29 -17.04 25.60
C GLY A 526 -18.91 -17.45 25.13
N ILE A 527 -18.44 -16.91 23.99
CA ILE A 527 -17.06 -17.07 23.58
C ILE A 527 -16.19 -16.08 24.36
N HIS A 528 -15.07 -16.57 24.89
CA HIS A 528 -14.19 -15.73 25.70
C HIS A 528 -13.69 -14.51 24.92
N PRO A 529 -13.84 -13.25 25.41
CA PRO A 529 -13.54 -12.03 24.65
C PRO A 529 -12.09 -11.98 24.14
N ARG A 530 -11.11 -12.51 24.90
CA ARG A 530 -9.72 -12.60 24.43
C ARG A 530 -9.57 -13.54 23.21
N SER A 531 -10.33 -14.63 23.16
CA SER A 531 -10.29 -15.57 22.02
C SER A 531 -10.82 -14.90 20.75
N ILE A 532 -11.88 -14.09 20.86
CA ILE A 532 -12.44 -13.28 19.77
C ILE A 532 -11.39 -12.29 19.24
N GLU A 533 -10.74 -11.56 20.15
CA GLU A 533 -9.73 -10.57 19.78
C GLU A 533 -8.50 -11.20 19.12
N VAL A 534 -8.05 -12.34 19.64
CA VAL A 534 -6.94 -13.10 19.02
C VAL A 534 -7.34 -13.63 17.65
N ALA A 535 -8.58 -14.08 17.45
CA ALA A 535 -9.08 -14.53 16.16
C ALA A 535 -9.09 -13.39 15.12
N GLY A 536 -9.54 -12.20 15.52
CA GLY A 536 -9.48 -11.01 14.67
C GLY A 536 -8.06 -10.68 14.20
N MET A 537 -7.07 -10.76 15.08
CA MET A 537 -5.68 -10.53 14.68
C MET A 537 -5.11 -11.66 13.81
N LYS A 538 -5.44 -12.92 14.12
CA LYS A 538 -5.00 -14.08 13.32
C LYS A 538 -5.66 -14.16 11.96
N SER A 539 -6.85 -13.61 11.78
CA SER A 539 -7.48 -13.50 10.46
C SER A 539 -6.75 -12.54 9.51
N GLY A 540 -5.76 -11.79 10.01
CA GLY A 540 -4.98 -10.81 9.24
C GLY A 540 -5.57 -9.41 9.22
N MET A 541 -6.63 -9.17 9.98
CA MET A 541 -7.21 -7.84 10.14
C MET A 541 -6.28 -6.93 10.96
N PRO A 542 -6.22 -5.62 10.64
CA PRO A 542 -5.32 -4.69 11.33
C PRO A 542 -5.75 -4.41 12.78
N MET A 543 -7.02 -4.66 13.10
CA MET A 543 -7.59 -4.46 14.42
C MET A 543 -8.66 -5.52 14.71
N PRO A 544 -8.69 -6.10 15.91
CA PRO A 544 -9.69 -7.09 16.26
C PRO A 544 -11.07 -6.45 16.52
N PRO A 545 -12.18 -7.23 16.42
CA PRO A 545 -13.51 -6.67 16.26
C PRO A 545 -14.03 -5.84 17.44
N LEU A 546 -13.78 -6.25 18.69
CA LEU A 546 -14.24 -5.48 19.85
C LEU A 546 -13.46 -4.18 20.03
N ALA A 547 -12.14 -4.22 19.83
CA ALA A 547 -11.31 -3.01 19.84
C ALA A 547 -11.68 -2.06 18.70
N LEU A 548 -12.02 -2.60 17.53
CA LEU A 548 -12.42 -1.81 16.37
C LEU A 548 -13.78 -1.13 16.60
N GLN A 549 -14.73 -1.82 17.24
CA GLN A 549 -16.00 -1.21 17.64
C GLN A 549 -15.81 -0.02 18.58
N ASP A 550 -14.89 -0.11 19.52
CA ASP A 550 -14.57 0.99 20.43
C ASP A 550 -13.99 2.22 19.69
N GLU A 551 -13.18 2.00 18.65
CA GLU A 551 -12.64 3.09 17.80
C GLU A 551 -13.73 3.79 16.98
N VAL A 552 -14.69 3.02 16.46
CA VAL A 552 -15.83 3.55 15.67
C VAL A 552 -16.86 4.24 16.55
N SER A 553 -16.98 3.86 17.83
CA SER A 553 -17.99 4.26 18.80
C SER A 553 -19.25 3.39 18.76
N LEU A 554 -19.60 2.81 19.91
CA LEU A 554 -20.80 2.01 20.09
C LEU A 554 -22.08 2.85 19.92
N SER A 555 -22.05 4.12 20.36
CA SER A 555 -23.19 5.03 20.21
C SER A 555 -23.49 5.37 18.73
N LEU A 556 -22.43 5.50 17.89
CA LEU A 556 -22.61 5.66 16.44
C LEU A 556 -23.23 4.40 15.81
N SER A 557 -22.71 3.22 16.13
CA SER A 557 -23.25 1.96 15.62
C SER A 557 -24.71 1.76 16.03
N LEU A 558 -25.07 2.08 17.28
CA LEU A 558 -26.45 2.01 17.76
C LEU A 558 -27.35 2.98 16.97
N HIS A 559 -26.88 4.19 16.71
CA HIS A 559 -27.63 5.18 15.91
C HIS A 559 -27.89 4.67 14.48
N VAL A 560 -26.86 4.16 13.80
CA VAL A 560 -26.96 3.60 12.45
C VAL A 560 -27.94 2.42 12.41
N MET A 561 -27.84 1.47 13.38
CA MET A 561 -28.76 0.35 13.47
C MET A 561 -30.22 0.80 13.66
N GLN A 562 -30.47 1.81 14.49
CA GLN A 562 -31.81 2.36 14.72
C GLN A 562 -32.34 3.11 13.50
N GLN A 563 -31.50 3.86 12.78
CA GLN A 563 -31.90 4.50 11.51
C GLN A 563 -32.26 3.44 10.47
N THR A 564 -31.44 2.39 10.33
CA THR A 564 -31.70 1.28 9.42
C THR A 564 -33.04 0.59 9.74
N LYS A 565 -33.31 0.33 11.03
CA LYS A 565 -34.57 -0.24 11.48
C LYS A 565 -35.76 0.62 11.07
N ARG A 566 -35.74 1.92 11.39
CA ARG A 566 -36.80 2.86 11.07
C ARG A 566 -37.07 2.94 9.55
N ALA A 567 -35.98 2.96 8.77
CA ALA A 567 -36.10 3.05 7.33
C ALA A 567 -36.72 1.80 6.70
N LEU A 568 -36.28 0.59 7.13
CA LEU A 568 -36.89 -0.67 6.65
C LEU A 568 -38.36 -0.80 7.05
N GLU A 569 -38.72 -0.41 8.28
CA GLU A 569 -40.11 -0.39 8.75
C GLU A 569 -40.95 0.60 7.92
N ALA A 570 -40.42 1.78 7.56
CA ALA A 570 -41.09 2.75 6.70
C ALA A 570 -41.29 2.22 5.26
N GLU A 571 -40.36 1.37 4.77
CA GLU A 571 -40.49 0.67 3.48
C GLU A 571 -41.44 -0.56 3.55
N GLY A 572 -42.01 -0.87 4.71
CA GLY A 572 -42.85 -2.06 4.92
C GLY A 572 -42.09 -3.38 4.97
N LYS A 573 -40.76 -3.30 5.17
CA LYS A 573 -39.88 -4.46 5.28
C LYS A 573 -39.66 -4.86 6.73
N THR A 574 -39.47 -6.16 6.99
CA THR A 574 -39.19 -6.67 8.34
C THR A 574 -37.71 -6.43 8.69
N PHE A 575 -37.45 -5.78 9.82
CA PHE A 575 -36.15 -5.68 10.39
C PHE A 575 -35.86 -6.88 11.31
N THR A 576 -34.80 -7.65 11.00
CA THR A 576 -34.31 -8.72 11.87
C THR A 576 -33.14 -8.20 12.66
N ALA A 577 -33.26 -8.09 13.98
CA ALA A 577 -32.21 -7.61 14.83
C ALA A 577 -31.05 -8.63 14.90
N HIS A 578 -29.83 -8.18 14.60
CA HIS A 578 -28.63 -8.97 14.81
C HIS A 578 -28.33 -9.09 16.32
N PRO A 579 -27.86 -10.24 16.84
CA PRO A 579 -27.54 -10.41 18.28
C PRO A 579 -26.64 -9.31 18.85
N ALA A 580 -25.70 -8.83 18.08
CA ALA A 580 -24.82 -7.72 18.44
C ALA A 580 -25.56 -6.44 18.86
N MET A 581 -26.76 -6.21 18.32
CA MET A 581 -27.56 -5.00 18.61
C MET A 581 -27.93 -4.92 20.10
N LEU A 582 -28.32 -6.04 20.69
CA LEU A 582 -28.69 -6.10 22.12
C LEU A 582 -27.48 -5.82 23.01
N VAL A 583 -26.32 -6.33 22.62
CA VAL A 583 -25.07 -6.09 23.36
C VAL A 583 -24.68 -4.61 23.30
N VAL A 584 -24.68 -4.02 22.09
CA VAL A 584 -24.35 -2.61 21.90
C VAL A 584 -25.35 -1.71 22.64
N GLU A 585 -26.64 -2.01 22.55
CA GLU A 585 -27.67 -1.25 23.25
C GLU A 585 -27.49 -1.27 24.76
N LYS A 586 -27.20 -2.41 25.34
CA LYS A 586 -26.89 -2.56 26.77
C LYS A 586 -25.65 -1.78 27.18
N MET A 587 -24.55 -1.91 26.41
CA MET A 587 -23.31 -1.20 26.67
C MET A 587 -23.50 0.31 26.68
N VAL A 588 -24.27 0.85 25.73
CA VAL A 588 -24.48 2.29 25.59
C VAL A 588 -25.52 2.81 26.61
N LYS A 589 -26.73 2.22 26.64
CA LYS A 589 -27.84 2.78 27.39
C LYS A 589 -27.82 2.46 28.88
N GLU A 590 -27.37 1.27 29.25
CA GLU A 590 -27.39 0.84 30.66
C GLU A 590 -26.04 1.09 31.35
N LEU A 591 -24.91 0.90 30.62
CA LEU A 591 -23.58 0.92 31.19
C LEU A 591 -22.77 2.18 30.89
N GLY A 592 -23.26 3.04 29.96
CA GLY A 592 -22.57 4.28 29.55
C GLY A 592 -21.20 4.04 28.93
N ARG A 593 -20.99 2.86 28.31
CA ARG A 593 -19.73 2.45 27.72
C ARG A 593 -19.81 2.61 26.20
N GLU A 594 -19.51 3.83 25.73
CA GLU A 594 -19.69 4.22 24.32
C GLU A 594 -18.46 4.02 23.44
N GLY A 595 -17.35 3.58 24.00
CA GLY A 595 -16.11 3.33 23.29
C GLY A 595 -14.96 4.25 23.70
N LYS A 596 -13.93 4.30 22.87
CA LYS A 596 -12.67 5.01 23.16
C LYS A 596 -12.85 6.51 23.40
N LYS A 597 -13.82 7.16 22.76
CA LYS A 597 -14.09 8.60 22.92
C LYS A 597 -14.40 9.01 24.36
N VAL A 598 -15.04 8.11 25.10
CA VAL A 598 -15.36 8.29 26.54
C VAL A 598 -14.45 7.44 27.44
N ALA A 599 -13.36 6.93 26.88
CA ALA A 599 -12.38 6.05 27.53
C ALA A 599 -12.95 4.73 28.10
N LYS A 600 -14.14 4.33 27.70
CA LYS A 600 -14.88 3.13 28.19
C LYS A 600 -15.70 2.52 27.05
N GLY A 601 -15.37 1.31 26.65
CA GLY A 601 -16.09 0.49 25.65
C GLY A 601 -16.02 -0.98 26.06
N PHE A 602 -15.75 -1.87 25.10
CA PHE A 602 -15.34 -3.24 25.37
C PHE A 602 -13.98 -3.28 26.06
N TYR A 603 -13.22 -2.20 25.92
CA TYR A 603 -11.96 -1.96 26.61
C TYR A 603 -12.08 -0.81 27.61
N ASP A 604 -11.22 -0.82 28.59
CA ASP A 604 -10.87 0.34 29.40
C ASP A 604 -9.64 1.02 28.83
N TYR A 605 -9.65 2.36 28.81
CA TYR A 605 -8.58 3.21 28.29
C TYR A 605 -8.04 4.10 29.40
N PRO A 606 -7.17 3.59 30.30
CA PRO A 606 -6.65 4.35 31.40
C PRO A 606 -5.73 5.49 30.90
N GLU A 607 -5.70 6.63 31.59
CA GLU A 607 -4.78 7.72 31.29
C GLU A 607 -3.30 7.29 31.34
N LYS A 608 -2.98 6.36 32.19
CA LYS A 608 -1.64 5.75 32.33
C LYS A 608 -1.76 4.24 32.24
N GLY A 609 -0.98 3.64 31.34
CA GLY A 609 -0.96 2.21 31.13
C GLY A 609 -1.51 1.81 29.75
N GLU A 610 -1.57 0.50 29.50
CA GLU A 610 -2.09 -0.05 28.26
C GLU A 610 -3.60 -0.30 28.36
N LYS A 611 -4.30 -0.12 27.23
CA LYS A 611 -5.71 -0.52 27.13
C LYS A 611 -5.85 -2.01 27.38
N HIS A 612 -6.90 -2.42 28.03
CA HIS A 612 -7.21 -3.83 28.31
C HIS A 612 -8.71 -4.07 28.19
N LEU A 613 -9.07 -5.31 27.87
CA LEU A 613 -10.47 -5.73 27.87
C LEU A 613 -11.09 -5.45 29.24
N TRP A 614 -12.28 -4.88 29.24
CA TRP A 614 -13.02 -4.60 30.46
C TRP A 614 -13.25 -5.91 31.24
N PRO A 615 -12.77 -6.02 32.50
CA PRO A 615 -12.78 -7.28 33.23
C PRO A 615 -14.17 -7.88 33.45
N GLU A 616 -15.19 -7.01 33.64
CA GLU A 616 -16.56 -7.42 33.91
C GLU A 616 -17.29 -7.95 32.66
N LEU A 617 -16.68 -7.94 31.48
CA LEU A 617 -17.27 -8.54 30.29
C LEU A 617 -17.59 -10.03 30.45
N THR A 618 -16.72 -10.76 31.15
CA THR A 618 -16.92 -12.20 31.39
C THR A 618 -17.97 -12.49 32.48
N GLU A 619 -18.24 -11.51 33.32
CA GLU A 619 -19.36 -11.59 34.29
C GLU A 619 -20.69 -11.28 33.60
N LEU A 620 -20.68 -10.30 32.70
CA LEU A 620 -21.85 -9.87 31.96
C LEU A 620 -22.25 -10.88 30.87
N TYR A 621 -21.26 -11.48 30.22
CA TYR A 621 -21.38 -12.51 29.19
C TYR A 621 -20.55 -13.74 29.64
N PRO A 622 -21.13 -14.62 30.50
CA PRO A 622 -20.41 -15.78 31.00
C PRO A 622 -19.93 -16.69 29.88
N THR A 623 -18.68 -17.12 29.97
CA THR A 623 -18.09 -18.03 28.99
C THR A 623 -18.66 -19.44 29.13
N THR A 624 -18.94 -20.10 28.01
CA THR A 624 -19.35 -21.50 27.94
C THR A 624 -18.15 -22.42 28.17
N ASP A 625 -18.39 -23.62 28.70
CA ASP A 625 -17.33 -24.63 28.94
C ASP A 625 -16.73 -25.12 27.61
N ALA A 626 -17.56 -25.28 26.58
CA ALA A 626 -17.15 -25.70 25.24
C ALA A 626 -16.80 -24.47 24.37
N GLN A 627 -15.53 -24.14 24.31
CA GLN A 627 -15.06 -23.06 23.41
C GLN A 627 -14.73 -23.61 22.02
N PRO A 628 -15.12 -22.91 20.92
CA PRO A 628 -14.69 -23.26 19.58
C PRO A 628 -13.17 -23.21 19.43
N SER A 629 -12.64 -23.90 18.42
CA SER A 629 -11.23 -23.78 18.10
C SER A 629 -10.89 -22.34 17.64
N GLN A 630 -9.65 -21.94 17.81
CA GLN A 630 -9.21 -20.62 17.34
C GLN A 630 -9.39 -20.46 15.82
N GLN A 631 -9.26 -21.56 15.06
CA GLN A 631 -9.46 -21.55 13.61
C GLN A 631 -10.94 -21.33 13.25
N ASP A 632 -11.87 -21.95 13.94
CA ASP A 632 -13.30 -21.74 13.70
C ASP A 632 -13.70 -20.27 13.90
N LEU A 633 -13.11 -19.60 14.90
CA LEU A 633 -13.35 -18.17 15.14
C LEU A 633 -12.75 -17.30 14.03
N VAL A 634 -11.56 -17.63 13.54
CA VAL A 634 -10.92 -16.96 12.39
C VAL A 634 -11.80 -17.13 11.16
N ASP A 635 -12.22 -18.35 10.87
CA ASP A 635 -13.05 -18.66 9.71
C ASP A 635 -14.38 -17.88 9.75
N ARG A 636 -15.07 -17.86 10.91
CA ARG A 636 -16.29 -17.07 11.07
C ARG A 636 -16.11 -15.61 10.70
N LEU A 637 -15.04 -14.99 11.20
CA LEU A 637 -14.74 -13.58 10.94
C LEU A 637 -14.39 -13.29 9.47
N LEU A 638 -13.76 -14.23 8.77
CA LEU A 638 -13.46 -14.09 7.34
C LEU A 638 -14.69 -14.38 6.48
N TYR A 639 -15.41 -15.48 6.75
CA TYR A 639 -16.56 -15.88 5.95
C TYR A 639 -17.73 -14.90 6.03
N VAL A 640 -18.00 -14.29 7.17
CA VAL A 640 -19.10 -13.32 7.28
C VAL A 640 -18.91 -12.13 6.36
N GLN A 641 -17.69 -11.64 6.24
CA GLN A 641 -17.31 -10.54 5.33
C GLN A 641 -17.37 -10.97 3.85
N ALA A 642 -16.82 -12.15 3.57
CA ALA A 642 -16.80 -12.70 2.22
C ALA A 642 -18.22 -12.98 1.70
N ASN A 643 -19.07 -13.59 2.50
CA ASN A 643 -20.47 -13.87 2.16
C ASN A 643 -21.27 -12.58 1.92
N GLU A 644 -21.07 -11.56 2.75
CA GLU A 644 -21.75 -10.27 2.54
C GLU A 644 -21.23 -9.56 1.27
N THR A 645 -19.93 -9.69 0.97
CA THR A 645 -19.40 -9.20 -0.31
C THR A 645 -20.00 -9.94 -1.50
N ALA A 646 -20.16 -11.26 -1.42
CA ALA A 646 -20.82 -12.04 -2.47
C ALA A 646 -22.27 -11.54 -2.72
N LYS A 647 -23.04 -11.28 -1.66
CA LYS A 647 -24.35 -10.65 -1.78
C LYS A 647 -24.29 -9.27 -2.42
N CYS A 648 -23.34 -8.41 -2.02
CA CYS A 648 -23.14 -7.11 -2.65
C CYS A 648 -22.83 -7.25 -4.15
N PHE A 649 -22.14 -8.29 -4.55
CA PHE A 649 -21.84 -8.57 -5.95
C PHE A 649 -23.09 -9.10 -6.70
N GLU A 650 -23.84 -10.02 -6.12
CA GLU A 650 -25.10 -10.54 -6.67
C GLU A 650 -26.18 -9.45 -6.79
N GLU A 651 -26.26 -8.55 -5.83
CA GLU A 651 -27.17 -7.40 -5.82
C GLU A 651 -26.68 -6.24 -6.71
N ASN A 652 -25.54 -6.41 -7.40
CA ASN A 652 -24.91 -5.40 -8.23
C ASN A 652 -24.58 -4.09 -7.47
N VAL A 653 -24.29 -4.18 -6.17
CA VAL A 653 -23.72 -3.06 -5.41
C VAL A 653 -22.26 -2.87 -5.76
N VAL A 654 -21.47 -3.95 -5.81
CA VAL A 654 -20.10 -3.94 -6.32
C VAL A 654 -20.08 -4.37 -7.77
N ARG A 655 -19.40 -3.61 -8.63
CA ARG A 655 -19.43 -3.79 -10.08
C ARG A 655 -18.39 -4.79 -10.61
N THR A 656 -17.21 -4.84 -9.97
CA THR A 656 -16.10 -5.69 -10.42
C THR A 656 -15.43 -6.41 -9.26
N VAL A 657 -14.77 -7.54 -9.57
CA VAL A 657 -13.96 -8.28 -8.59
C VAL A 657 -12.81 -7.42 -8.04
N ALA A 658 -12.22 -6.58 -8.89
CA ALA A 658 -11.13 -5.68 -8.49
C ALA A 658 -11.63 -4.62 -7.49
N ASP A 659 -12.78 -3.99 -7.74
CA ASP A 659 -13.38 -3.03 -6.82
C ASP A 659 -13.70 -3.67 -5.47
N ALA A 660 -14.21 -4.92 -5.46
CA ALA A 660 -14.48 -5.67 -4.24
C ALA A 660 -13.20 -5.95 -3.43
N ASN A 661 -12.20 -6.56 -4.05
CA ASN A 661 -10.98 -6.97 -3.36
C ASN A 661 -10.17 -5.76 -2.88
N ILE A 662 -9.95 -4.76 -3.73
CA ILE A 662 -9.21 -3.53 -3.36
C ILE A 662 -10.03 -2.72 -2.35
N GLY A 663 -11.34 -2.62 -2.54
CA GLY A 663 -12.24 -1.97 -1.59
C GLY A 663 -12.17 -2.58 -0.21
N SER A 664 -12.16 -3.91 -0.10
CA SER A 664 -12.06 -4.61 1.17
C SER A 664 -10.72 -4.38 1.87
N ILE A 665 -9.60 -4.45 1.15
CA ILE A 665 -8.27 -4.26 1.72
C ILE A 665 -8.04 -2.81 2.13
N PHE A 666 -8.37 -1.84 1.27
CA PHE A 666 -8.06 -0.43 1.51
C PHE A 666 -9.15 0.30 2.29
N GLY A 667 -10.39 -0.18 2.29
CA GLY A 667 -11.51 0.42 3.00
C GLY A 667 -11.52 0.12 4.49
N TRP A 668 -11.44 -1.15 4.85
CA TRP A 668 -11.51 -1.57 6.25
C TRP A 668 -10.41 -2.54 6.68
N GLY A 669 -9.43 -2.80 5.81
CA GLY A 669 -8.26 -3.59 6.15
C GLY A 669 -8.48 -5.10 6.11
N PHE A 670 -9.38 -5.61 5.25
CA PHE A 670 -9.46 -7.06 5.03
C PHE A 670 -8.09 -7.61 4.67
N ALA A 671 -7.79 -8.80 5.17
CA ALA A 671 -6.48 -9.41 5.15
C ALA A 671 -5.82 -9.45 3.75
N PRO A 672 -4.76 -8.68 3.48
CA PRO A 672 -4.09 -8.68 2.17
C PRO A 672 -3.51 -10.04 1.76
N ASN A 673 -3.09 -10.86 2.73
CA ASN A 673 -2.62 -12.22 2.49
C ASN A 673 -3.71 -13.15 1.94
N GLN A 674 -4.98 -12.80 2.14
CA GLN A 674 -6.14 -13.50 1.56
C GLN A 674 -6.55 -12.95 0.19
N GLY A 675 -5.96 -11.83 -0.24
CA GLY A 675 -6.22 -11.21 -1.55
C GLY A 675 -7.52 -10.43 -1.67
N GLY A 676 -8.20 -10.12 -0.56
CA GLY A 676 -9.52 -9.49 -0.55
C GLY A 676 -10.66 -10.49 -0.43
N THR A 677 -11.86 -9.97 -0.20
CA THR A 677 -13.02 -10.79 0.17
C THR A 677 -13.48 -11.78 -0.90
N LEU A 678 -13.54 -11.39 -2.18
CA LEU A 678 -13.91 -12.31 -3.27
C LEU A 678 -12.75 -13.26 -3.63
N GLN A 679 -11.49 -12.81 -3.56
CA GLN A 679 -10.35 -13.68 -3.77
C GLN A 679 -10.28 -14.77 -2.68
N PHE A 680 -10.61 -14.43 -1.44
CA PHE A 680 -10.71 -15.39 -0.35
C PHE A 680 -11.72 -16.50 -0.65
N ILE A 681 -12.90 -16.17 -1.17
CA ILE A 681 -13.92 -17.18 -1.57
C ILE A 681 -13.35 -18.15 -2.62
N ASN A 682 -12.64 -17.62 -3.61
CA ASN A 682 -12.04 -18.44 -4.67
C ASN A 682 -10.88 -19.34 -4.16
N SER A 683 -10.19 -18.92 -3.11
CA SER A 683 -9.08 -19.66 -2.51
C SER A 683 -9.54 -20.79 -1.59
N VAL A 684 -10.76 -20.69 -1.06
CA VAL A 684 -11.36 -21.70 -0.19
C VAL A 684 -12.26 -22.57 -1.05
N ASP A 685 -11.90 -23.82 -1.23
CA ASP A 685 -12.75 -24.79 -1.91
C ASP A 685 -14.01 -25.06 -1.07
N LEU A 686 -15.03 -24.20 -1.25
CA LEU A 686 -16.29 -24.27 -0.51
C LEU A 686 -17.06 -25.59 -0.74
N LEU A 687 -16.70 -26.34 -1.80
CA LEU A 687 -17.34 -27.62 -2.13
C LEU A 687 -16.76 -28.79 -1.33
N GLN A 688 -15.61 -28.64 -0.67
CA GLN A 688 -15.03 -29.70 0.17
C GLN A 688 -15.43 -29.63 1.66
N LYS A 689 -16.09 -28.56 2.08
CA LYS A 689 -16.50 -28.35 3.49
C LYS A 689 -18.02 -28.37 3.71
N SER A 690 -18.83 -28.68 2.69
CA SER A 690 -20.27 -28.88 2.82
C SER A 690 -20.62 -30.32 3.22
#